data_72c701a39e597e76d6a7984156178e42
#
_entry.id   72c701a39e597e76d6a7984156178e42
#
_cell.length_a   1.000
_cell.length_b   1.000
_cell.length_c   1.000
_cell.angle_alpha   90.00
_cell.angle_beta   90.00
_cell.angle_gamma   90.00
#
_symmetry.space_group_name_H-M   'P 1'
#
loop_
_entity.id
_entity.type
_entity.pdbx_description
1 polymer ?
#
loop_
_entity_poly.entity_id
_entity_poly.type
_entity_poly.pdbx_seq_one_letter_code
_entity_poly.pdbx_strand_id
1 'polypeptide(L)'
;MNDLILIPNLSLLKRECKTLKRKQIYRLLDEVNRYLVITLPKEPPKQSTTFIGISIMNLALAYLITEDSRYLAKAREYINTVCGYQFWGNAHLVNVDLSASWILFGLSLGYNWLYDFLSLEERDLILNKLKYQADIMLEYKLKTAGSGWSTNYWQNHNWINMTGLACCGYAIYKEYPKAIAYIDEAKKNFSKVFGYLADDGSNYEGVTYWRYGGMWLFVYADLLNDREGINWFLKSDYLKNTFYYRLYQSSTLNRQLNFGDCHDRYSSHSIAVYYKYAAMYNDGYAQVLGNLVLDKYLYEEQYQSKLKPGILYEAGFELLWFDPKVKECNFANLPLVRKFDDLGLVCIRNGFNEDSTVFSFKCGYPGGRKQWLNGWKEYYDNHKKVLALAHNHPDNLSYILTKGHEYLVIDDGYNRNIKPYDHNSLLVDGLLCDASDCSDVYMESASLRINHNEFDYKNYYGELIYFKTFNGLTILKGDNTRLYPLNLKMKQVSRSVLTDNLKYIVFINNFSSEIEHRYETVFNTDVKGINKENGIFSYKVGMESFKHYIYAQNSTYSQFYHEVSSVMTTQEPDKKCITKMECMSFYNKEKCKDYQQIEVIDLCNADISLENNILKIDDDCILFENNLGFEFDGEYILVKVSNSLIKEVILANGTYVKYKNKEIIKERLKGCYVGDVNEVFE
;
A
#
# COMPACT_ATOMS: atom_id res chain seq x y z
N MET A 1 39.29 8.26 15.35
CA MET A 1 38.28 7.66 14.47
C MET A 1 37.13 8.64 14.35
N ASN A 2 36.75 8.98 13.13
CA ASN A 2 35.54 9.77 12.93
C ASN A 2 34.33 9.00 13.46
N ASP A 3 33.36 9.72 13.96
CA ASP A 3 32.09 9.19 14.43
C ASP A 3 31.29 8.69 13.22
N LEU A 4 31.22 7.38 13.04
CA LEU A 4 30.64 6.75 11.85
C LEU A 4 29.11 6.87 11.86
N ILE A 5 28.53 7.54 10.88
CA ILE A 5 27.08 7.71 10.73
C ILE A 5 26.41 6.35 10.63
N LEU A 6 25.36 6.09 11.41
CA LEU A 6 24.59 4.83 11.50
C LEU A 6 25.40 3.60 11.97
N ILE A 7 26.64 3.75 12.40
CA ILE A 7 27.48 2.67 12.95
C ILE A 7 28.00 3.09 14.33
N PRO A 8 27.21 2.98 15.38
CA PRO A 8 27.62 3.47 16.69
C PRO A 8 28.79 2.69 17.30
N ASN A 9 28.98 1.43 16.90
CA ASN A 9 30.08 0.59 17.41
C ASN A 9 30.56 -0.42 16.37
N LEU A 10 31.55 -0.03 15.57
CA LEU A 10 32.13 -0.88 14.53
C LEU A 10 32.78 -2.15 15.10
N SER A 11 33.45 -2.07 16.26
CA SER A 11 34.11 -3.24 16.87
C SER A 11 33.11 -4.30 17.33
N LEU A 12 31.96 -3.85 17.86
CA LEU A 12 30.85 -4.76 18.19
C LEU A 12 30.26 -5.37 16.92
N LEU A 13 29.99 -4.57 15.90
CA LEU A 13 29.46 -5.05 14.61
C LEU A 13 30.39 -6.11 13.98
N LYS A 14 31.70 -5.87 13.93
CA LYS A 14 32.70 -6.85 13.45
C LYS A 14 32.63 -8.18 14.21
N ARG A 15 32.46 -8.13 15.54
CA ARG A 15 32.32 -9.32 16.38
C ARG A 15 31.01 -10.06 16.10
N GLU A 16 29.90 -9.33 16.00
CA GLU A 16 28.58 -9.94 15.72
C GLU A 16 28.53 -10.56 14.32
N CYS A 17 29.19 -9.99 13.33
CA CYS A 17 29.30 -10.56 11.98
C CYS A 17 29.97 -11.95 11.98
N LYS A 18 30.85 -12.23 12.95
CA LYS A 18 31.49 -13.55 13.08
C LYS A 18 30.62 -14.58 13.79
N THR A 19 29.53 -14.15 14.45
CA THR A 19 28.68 -14.99 15.32
C THR A 19 27.21 -14.86 14.99
N LEU A 20 26.57 -13.84 15.49
CA LEU A 20 25.10 -13.68 15.52
C LEU A 20 24.52 -13.16 14.19
N LYS A 21 25.29 -12.37 13.42
CA LYS A 21 24.86 -11.76 12.15
C LYS A 21 25.49 -12.42 10.91
N ARG A 22 25.81 -13.73 11.00
CA ARG A 22 26.50 -14.45 9.91
C ARG A 22 25.70 -14.47 8.61
N LYS A 23 24.40 -14.67 8.67
CA LYS A 23 23.55 -14.67 7.46
C LYS A 23 23.57 -13.28 6.79
N GLN A 24 23.43 -12.23 7.56
CA GLN A 24 23.37 -10.86 7.07
C GLN A 24 24.71 -10.40 6.49
N ILE A 25 25.85 -10.77 7.10
CA ILE A 25 27.15 -10.43 6.49
C ILE A 25 27.38 -11.22 5.19
N TYR A 26 27.04 -12.50 5.12
CA TYR A 26 27.14 -13.26 3.88
C TYR A 26 26.26 -12.65 2.78
N ARG A 27 25.04 -12.23 3.13
CA ARG A 27 24.13 -11.53 2.24
C ARG A 27 24.73 -10.23 1.68
N LEU A 28 25.40 -9.44 2.53
CA LEU A 28 26.12 -8.24 2.10
C LEU A 28 27.30 -8.60 1.17
N LEU A 29 28.07 -9.62 1.55
CA LEU A 29 29.25 -10.05 0.74
C LEU A 29 28.84 -10.59 -0.62
N ASP A 30 27.75 -11.34 -0.72
CA ASP A 30 27.20 -11.77 -2.00
C ASP A 30 26.87 -10.58 -2.90
N GLU A 31 26.24 -9.54 -2.34
CA GLU A 31 25.88 -8.35 -3.09
C GLU A 31 27.12 -7.55 -3.54
N VAL A 32 28.08 -7.29 -2.65
CA VAL A 32 29.26 -6.52 -3.03
C VAL A 32 30.19 -7.28 -3.99
N ASN A 33 30.22 -8.61 -3.93
CA ASN A 33 30.95 -9.41 -4.90
C ASN A 33 30.38 -9.26 -6.32
N ARG A 34 29.08 -9.04 -6.47
CA ARG A 34 28.47 -8.71 -7.77
C ARG A 34 28.96 -7.36 -8.29
N TYR A 35 29.18 -6.37 -7.41
CA TYR A 35 29.71 -5.05 -7.82
C TYR A 35 31.16 -5.12 -8.31
N LEU A 36 31.97 -6.06 -7.82
CA LEU A 36 33.38 -6.19 -8.25
C LEU A 36 33.53 -6.37 -9.75
N VAL A 37 32.55 -7.00 -10.41
CA VAL A 37 32.59 -7.27 -11.87
C VAL A 37 31.82 -6.23 -12.68
N ILE A 38 31.12 -5.27 -12.04
CA ILE A 38 30.37 -4.21 -12.73
C ILE A 38 31.27 -2.99 -12.90
N THR A 39 31.46 -2.54 -14.13
CA THR A 39 32.12 -1.27 -14.45
C THR A 39 31.06 -0.22 -14.74
N LEU A 40 31.11 0.92 -14.04
CA LEU A 40 30.21 2.03 -14.32
C LEU A 40 30.62 2.69 -15.66
N PRO A 41 29.64 3.17 -16.44
CA PRO A 41 29.92 3.93 -17.64
C PRO A 41 30.63 5.25 -17.30
N LYS A 42 31.45 5.75 -18.21
CA LYS A 42 32.17 7.04 -18.03
C LYS A 42 31.21 8.23 -18.02
N GLU A 43 30.13 8.15 -18.78
CA GLU A 43 29.06 9.15 -18.82
C GLU A 43 27.87 8.70 -17.99
N PRO A 44 27.05 9.63 -17.46
CA PRO A 44 25.85 9.27 -16.71
C PRO A 44 24.93 8.39 -17.53
N PRO A 45 24.55 7.20 -17.06
CA PRO A 45 23.69 6.30 -17.80
C PRO A 45 22.30 6.92 -18.02
N LYS A 46 21.64 6.55 -19.14
CA LYS A 46 20.29 7.02 -19.47
C LYS A 46 19.22 6.44 -18.54
N GLN A 47 19.48 5.26 -17.98
CA GLN A 47 18.59 4.62 -17.02
C GLN A 47 18.73 5.22 -15.62
N SER A 48 17.84 4.84 -14.71
CA SER A 48 17.93 5.23 -13.30
C SER A 48 19.27 4.78 -12.70
N THR A 49 19.91 5.71 -11.98
CA THR A 49 21.22 5.51 -11.33
C THR A 49 21.09 5.32 -9.82
N THR A 50 19.90 5.08 -9.32
CA THR A 50 19.60 4.96 -7.87
C THR A 50 20.48 3.90 -7.18
N PHE A 51 20.80 2.80 -7.83
CA PHE A 51 21.61 1.73 -7.25
C PHE A 51 23.08 2.15 -6.95
N ILE A 52 23.66 3.11 -7.67
CA ILE A 52 25.08 3.48 -7.55
C ILE A 52 25.40 4.00 -6.13
N GLY A 53 24.54 4.85 -5.58
CA GLY A 53 24.71 5.38 -4.24
C GLY A 53 24.72 4.28 -3.17
N ILE A 54 23.75 3.40 -3.20
CA ILE A 54 23.68 2.26 -2.27
C ILE A 54 24.84 1.29 -2.47
N SER A 55 25.32 1.10 -3.69
CA SER A 55 26.50 0.26 -3.95
C SER A 55 27.76 0.84 -3.29
N ILE A 56 27.95 2.16 -3.31
CA ILE A 56 29.06 2.81 -2.59
C ILE A 56 28.95 2.53 -1.09
N MET A 57 27.77 2.70 -0.50
CA MET A 57 27.52 2.42 0.91
C MET A 57 27.85 0.95 1.25
N ASN A 58 27.33 -0.01 0.48
CA ASN A 58 27.54 -1.43 0.72
C ASN A 58 29.01 -1.84 0.62
N LEU A 59 29.74 -1.33 -0.39
CA LEU A 59 31.19 -1.56 -0.56
C LEU A 59 31.99 -0.98 0.61
N ALA A 60 31.67 0.24 1.05
CA ALA A 60 32.33 0.87 2.19
C ALA A 60 32.09 0.06 3.48
N LEU A 61 30.85 -0.38 3.73
CA LEU A 61 30.51 -1.21 4.88
C LEU A 61 31.23 -2.55 4.86
N ALA A 62 31.25 -3.23 3.71
CA ALA A 62 31.96 -4.50 3.55
C ALA A 62 33.48 -4.35 3.81
N TYR A 63 34.10 -3.27 3.31
CA TYR A 63 35.50 -2.97 3.62
C TYR A 63 35.72 -2.74 5.14
N LEU A 64 34.90 -1.91 5.78
CA LEU A 64 35.02 -1.66 7.22
C LEU A 64 34.96 -2.93 8.06
N ILE A 65 34.15 -3.92 7.65
CA ILE A 65 33.96 -5.16 8.41
C ILE A 65 35.08 -6.17 8.11
N THR A 66 35.43 -6.35 6.81
CA THR A 66 36.32 -7.44 6.37
C THR A 66 37.78 -7.03 6.21
N GLU A 67 38.03 -5.73 6.02
CA GLU A 67 39.33 -5.14 5.64
C GLU A 67 39.85 -5.66 4.28
N ASP A 68 39.00 -6.23 3.44
CA ASP A 68 39.34 -6.70 2.12
C ASP A 68 39.55 -5.50 1.15
N SER A 69 40.77 -5.30 0.72
CA SER A 69 41.16 -4.18 -0.12
C SER A 69 40.44 -4.12 -1.48
N ARG A 70 39.88 -5.22 -1.97
CA ARG A 70 39.10 -5.24 -3.20
C ARG A 70 37.84 -4.38 -3.09
N TYR A 71 37.18 -4.39 -1.95
CA TYR A 71 35.97 -3.57 -1.69
C TYR A 71 36.33 -2.09 -1.59
N LEU A 72 37.44 -1.74 -0.94
CA LEU A 72 37.93 -0.36 -0.91
C LEU A 72 38.26 0.16 -2.30
N ALA A 73 39.00 -0.62 -3.07
CA ALA A 73 39.38 -0.26 -4.43
C ALA A 73 38.14 -0.04 -5.32
N LYS A 74 37.13 -0.92 -5.19
CA LYS A 74 35.89 -0.79 -5.95
C LYS A 74 35.02 0.39 -5.46
N ALA A 75 34.98 0.65 -4.16
CA ALA A 75 34.31 1.84 -3.62
C ALA A 75 34.94 3.13 -4.19
N ARG A 76 36.26 3.23 -4.21
CA ARG A 76 37.00 4.35 -4.83
C ARG A 76 36.70 4.51 -6.32
N GLU A 77 36.65 3.41 -7.07
CA GLU A 77 36.28 3.43 -8.49
C GLU A 77 34.91 4.06 -8.69
N TYR A 78 33.90 3.61 -7.91
CA TYR A 78 32.54 4.12 -7.98
C TYR A 78 32.46 5.60 -7.54
N ILE A 79 33.09 5.95 -6.43
CA ILE A 79 33.17 7.32 -5.91
C ILE A 79 33.77 8.25 -6.97
N ASN A 80 34.95 7.91 -7.54
CA ASN A 80 35.61 8.73 -8.56
C ASN A 80 34.74 8.88 -9.81
N THR A 81 34.04 7.81 -10.22
CA THR A 81 33.15 7.84 -11.37
C THR A 81 31.99 8.80 -11.17
N VAL A 82 31.25 8.70 -10.02
CA VAL A 82 30.10 9.60 -9.76
C VAL A 82 30.53 11.03 -9.50
N CYS A 83 31.70 11.26 -8.91
CA CYS A 83 32.25 12.61 -8.77
C CYS A 83 32.62 13.23 -10.13
N GLY A 84 33.05 12.41 -11.08
CA GLY A 84 33.38 12.82 -12.46
C GLY A 84 32.13 13.09 -13.33
N TYR A 85 30.98 12.58 -13.00
CA TYR A 85 29.76 12.81 -13.77
C TYR A 85 29.38 14.29 -13.79
N GLN A 86 29.09 14.82 -14.99
CA GLN A 86 28.66 16.20 -15.17
C GLN A 86 27.31 16.46 -14.48
N PHE A 87 26.40 15.47 -14.48
CA PHE A 87 25.10 15.54 -13.83
C PHE A 87 24.71 14.18 -13.24
N TRP A 88 23.76 14.18 -12.30
CA TRP A 88 23.23 12.97 -11.70
C TRP A 88 21.76 12.77 -12.07
N GLY A 89 21.49 11.66 -12.76
CA GLY A 89 20.15 11.21 -13.10
C GLY A 89 19.57 11.78 -14.39
N ASN A 90 18.86 10.92 -15.12
CA ASN A 90 18.18 11.23 -16.36
C ASN A 90 16.68 10.88 -16.32
N ALA A 91 16.24 10.14 -15.30
CA ALA A 91 14.89 9.56 -15.26
C ALA A 91 13.83 10.51 -14.67
N HIS A 92 14.25 11.48 -13.88
CA HIS A 92 13.41 12.49 -13.23
C HIS A 92 14.03 13.87 -13.42
N LEU A 93 13.88 14.76 -12.44
CA LEU A 93 14.55 16.06 -12.49
C LEU A 93 16.07 15.87 -12.30
N VAL A 94 16.84 16.25 -13.31
CA VAL A 94 18.29 16.11 -13.31
C VAL A 94 18.90 16.87 -12.13
N ASN A 95 19.81 16.25 -11.42
CA ASN A 95 20.53 16.78 -10.24
C ASN A 95 19.71 17.07 -8.98
N VAL A 96 18.39 17.05 -9.03
CA VAL A 96 17.57 17.53 -7.91
C VAL A 96 16.43 16.57 -7.52
N ASP A 97 16.52 15.30 -7.97
CA ASP A 97 15.49 14.30 -7.68
C ASP A 97 16.10 12.92 -7.37
N LEU A 98 15.32 11.86 -7.42
CA LEU A 98 15.59 10.51 -6.91
C LEU A 98 17.00 10.01 -7.18
N SER A 99 17.43 9.97 -8.45
CA SER A 99 18.76 9.44 -8.80
C SER A 99 19.90 10.21 -8.14
N ALA A 100 19.80 11.54 -8.11
CA ALA A 100 20.78 12.39 -7.45
C ALA A 100 20.80 12.17 -5.94
N SER A 101 19.62 12.02 -5.33
CA SER A 101 19.48 11.82 -3.89
C SER A 101 20.04 10.48 -3.41
N TRP A 102 19.82 9.40 -4.16
CA TRP A 102 20.40 8.10 -3.85
C TRP A 102 21.95 8.12 -3.93
N ILE A 103 22.49 8.80 -4.94
CA ILE A 103 23.93 8.98 -5.05
C ILE A 103 24.45 9.87 -3.92
N LEU A 104 23.77 10.99 -3.64
CA LEU A 104 24.16 11.90 -2.57
C LEU A 104 24.22 11.19 -1.22
N PHE A 105 23.19 10.38 -0.90
CA PHE A 105 23.13 9.58 0.32
C PHE A 105 24.30 8.61 0.44
N GLY A 106 24.50 7.75 -0.58
CA GLY A 106 25.53 6.72 -0.53
C GLY A 106 26.96 7.30 -0.58
N LEU A 107 27.18 8.37 -1.36
CA LEU A 107 28.46 9.09 -1.39
C LEU A 107 28.77 9.74 -0.05
N SER A 108 27.77 10.30 0.64
CA SER A 108 27.92 10.90 1.97
C SER A 108 28.34 9.87 3.02
N LEU A 109 27.72 8.69 3.02
CA LEU A 109 28.14 7.59 3.89
C LEU A 109 29.51 7.05 3.50
N GLY A 110 29.80 6.89 2.20
CA GLY A 110 31.11 6.49 1.70
C GLY A 110 32.22 7.47 2.15
N TYR A 111 31.95 8.76 2.06
CA TYR A 111 32.87 9.81 2.52
C TYR A 111 33.14 9.72 4.03
N ASN A 112 32.06 9.62 4.83
CA ASN A 112 32.20 9.53 6.30
C ASN A 112 32.90 8.25 6.74
N TRP A 113 32.50 7.08 6.18
CA TRP A 113 33.00 5.78 6.60
C TRP A 113 34.42 5.46 6.12
N LEU A 114 34.79 5.96 4.94
CA LEU A 114 36.12 5.73 4.36
C LEU A 114 37.08 6.91 4.58
N TYR A 115 36.71 7.94 5.33
CA TYR A 115 37.47 9.19 5.48
C TYR A 115 38.95 8.96 5.76
N ASP A 116 39.30 8.12 6.75
CA ASP A 116 40.68 7.82 7.13
C ASP A 116 41.48 7.02 6.07
N PHE A 117 40.78 6.45 5.08
CA PHE A 117 41.35 5.66 4.00
C PHE A 117 41.47 6.42 2.67
N LEU A 118 40.93 7.62 2.58
CA LEU A 118 40.96 8.48 1.40
C LEU A 118 42.17 9.41 1.43
N SER A 119 42.80 9.69 0.26
CA SER A 119 43.81 10.72 0.15
C SER A 119 43.22 12.13 0.33
N LEU A 120 44.07 13.14 0.50
CA LEU A 120 43.59 14.52 0.61
C LEU A 120 42.88 14.96 -0.68
N GLU A 121 43.43 14.59 -1.84
CA GLU A 121 42.86 14.91 -3.15
C GLU A 121 41.49 14.24 -3.33
N GLU A 122 41.34 12.97 -2.89
CA GLU A 122 40.06 12.28 -2.92
C GLU A 122 39.04 12.95 -2.00
N ARG A 123 39.43 13.34 -0.78
CA ARG A 123 38.54 14.05 0.16
C ARG A 123 38.06 15.39 -0.42
N ASP A 124 38.98 16.17 -1.00
CA ASP A 124 38.63 17.46 -1.61
C ASP A 124 37.68 17.28 -2.81
N LEU A 125 37.94 16.29 -3.66
CA LEU A 125 37.08 15.95 -4.79
C LEU A 125 35.66 15.62 -4.33
N ILE A 126 35.52 14.71 -3.34
CA ILE A 126 34.25 14.27 -2.82
C ILE A 126 33.52 15.43 -2.12
N LEU A 127 34.21 16.14 -1.24
CA LEU A 127 33.63 17.27 -0.49
C LEU A 127 33.08 18.34 -1.43
N ASN A 128 33.83 18.70 -2.49
CA ASN A 128 33.35 19.68 -3.46
C ASN A 128 32.14 19.20 -4.24
N LYS A 129 32.09 17.90 -4.61
CA LYS A 129 30.93 17.32 -5.30
C LYS A 129 29.69 17.27 -4.38
N LEU A 130 29.86 16.88 -3.11
CA LEU A 130 28.80 16.87 -2.11
C LEU A 130 28.21 18.26 -1.87
N LYS A 131 29.07 19.28 -1.67
CA LYS A 131 28.65 20.69 -1.53
C LYS A 131 27.82 21.13 -2.73
N TYR A 132 28.39 20.99 -3.94
CA TYR A 132 27.71 21.42 -5.15
C TYR A 132 26.33 20.76 -5.30
N GLN A 133 26.25 19.45 -5.12
CA GLN A 133 25.03 18.70 -5.33
C GLN A 133 23.97 19.00 -4.26
N ALA A 134 24.37 19.13 -3.01
CA ALA A 134 23.45 19.45 -1.92
C ALA A 134 22.97 20.92 -1.99
N ASP A 135 23.83 21.86 -2.38
CA ASP A 135 23.44 23.27 -2.54
C ASP A 135 22.34 23.44 -3.59
N ILE A 136 22.50 22.83 -4.78
CA ILE A 136 21.47 22.92 -5.84
C ILE A 136 20.18 22.21 -5.46
N MET A 137 20.25 21.13 -4.70
CA MET A 137 19.05 20.42 -4.19
C MET A 137 18.30 21.26 -3.13
N LEU A 138 19.02 21.87 -2.19
CA LEU A 138 18.43 22.80 -1.23
C LEU A 138 17.82 24.02 -1.93
N GLU A 139 18.52 24.58 -2.90
CA GLU A 139 18.04 25.72 -3.68
C GLU A 139 16.73 25.36 -4.41
N TYR A 140 16.68 24.19 -5.06
CA TYR A 140 15.47 23.68 -5.71
C TYR A 140 14.31 23.55 -4.69
N LYS A 141 14.56 22.91 -3.53
CA LYS A 141 13.58 22.76 -2.44
C LYS A 141 12.99 24.12 -2.03
N LEU A 142 13.83 25.12 -1.85
CA LEU A 142 13.40 26.45 -1.39
C LEU A 142 12.70 27.26 -2.48
N LYS A 143 13.19 27.21 -3.74
CA LYS A 143 12.60 27.93 -4.88
C LYS A 143 11.25 27.36 -5.31
N THR A 144 11.07 26.05 -5.19
CA THR A 144 9.84 25.37 -5.62
C THR A 144 8.87 25.10 -4.47
N ALA A 145 9.06 25.77 -3.31
CA ALA A 145 8.15 25.68 -2.20
C ALA A 145 6.70 25.97 -2.63
N GLY A 146 5.80 25.00 -2.43
CA GLY A 146 4.41 25.04 -2.92
C GLY A 146 4.17 24.22 -4.19
N SER A 147 5.19 23.56 -4.77
CA SER A 147 5.04 22.71 -5.94
C SER A 147 6.00 21.52 -5.97
N GLY A 148 5.69 20.51 -6.78
CA GLY A 148 6.50 19.31 -6.98
C GLY A 148 6.79 18.55 -5.69
N TRP A 149 7.89 17.80 -5.67
CA TRP A 149 8.25 17.01 -4.49
C TRP A 149 8.60 17.85 -3.25
N SER A 150 8.93 19.12 -3.42
CA SER A 150 9.38 20.00 -2.34
C SER A 150 8.33 20.21 -1.24
N THR A 151 7.06 20.07 -1.56
CA THR A 151 5.94 20.21 -0.60
C THR A 151 4.99 19.01 -0.59
N ASN A 152 5.29 17.98 -1.34
CA ASN A 152 4.50 16.76 -1.36
C ASN A 152 4.95 15.81 -0.22
N TYR A 153 4.59 16.17 1.00
CA TYR A 153 5.10 15.57 2.24
C TYR A 153 4.75 14.10 2.44
N TRP A 154 3.82 13.54 1.70
CA TRP A 154 3.38 12.14 1.78
C TRP A 154 3.83 11.28 0.61
N GLN A 155 4.77 11.77 -0.20
CA GLN A 155 5.24 11.08 -1.40
C GLN A 155 6.70 10.67 -1.30
N ASN A 156 7.03 9.54 -1.90
CA ASN A 156 8.37 8.95 -1.87
C ASN A 156 9.49 9.90 -2.34
N HIS A 157 9.28 10.72 -3.36
CA HIS A 157 10.27 11.70 -3.83
C HIS A 157 10.70 12.67 -2.72
N ASN A 158 9.75 13.18 -1.94
CA ASN A 158 10.06 14.08 -0.83
C ASN A 158 10.93 13.38 0.22
N TRP A 159 10.57 12.17 0.62
CA TRP A 159 11.27 11.43 1.67
C TRP A 159 12.70 11.07 1.28
N ILE A 160 12.88 10.57 0.05
CA ILE A 160 14.19 10.17 -0.49
C ILE A 160 15.10 11.39 -0.62
N ASN A 161 14.59 12.47 -1.24
CA ASN A 161 15.37 13.66 -1.51
C ASN A 161 15.83 14.35 -0.22
N MET A 162 14.93 14.48 0.74
CA MET A 162 15.25 15.11 2.02
C MET A 162 16.15 14.25 2.92
N THR A 163 16.07 12.92 2.83
CA THR A 163 16.98 12.01 3.54
C THR A 163 18.40 12.11 2.98
N GLY A 164 18.53 12.13 1.64
CA GLY A 164 19.84 12.32 0.99
C GLY A 164 20.49 13.63 1.40
N LEU A 165 19.71 14.72 1.43
CA LEU A 165 20.17 16.04 1.84
C LEU A 165 20.61 16.07 3.31
N ALA A 166 19.82 15.48 4.22
CA ALA A 166 20.15 15.38 5.65
C ALA A 166 21.45 14.59 5.88
N CYS A 167 21.58 13.44 5.24
CA CYS A 167 22.77 12.60 5.36
C CYS A 167 24.04 13.34 4.91
N CYS A 168 23.95 14.06 3.78
CA CYS A 168 25.03 14.92 3.32
C CYS A 168 25.39 15.99 4.36
N GLY A 169 24.37 16.64 4.93
CA GLY A 169 24.55 17.62 5.99
C GLY A 169 25.39 17.07 7.15
N TYR A 170 24.99 15.92 7.70
CA TYR A 170 25.70 15.27 8.81
C TYR A 170 27.11 14.79 8.41
N ALA A 171 27.32 14.43 7.16
CA ALA A 171 28.63 13.97 6.71
C ALA A 171 29.67 15.10 6.59
N ILE A 172 29.25 16.33 6.22
CA ILE A 172 30.19 17.39 5.86
C ILE A 172 30.13 18.67 6.71
N TYR A 173 29.19 18.81 7.67
CA TYR A 173 28.98 20.08 8.40
C TYR A 173 30.22 20.57 9.17
N LYS A 174 31.12 19.68 9.58
CA LYS A 174 32.38 20.05 10.27
C LYS A 174 33.35 20.76 9.34
N GLU A 175 33.39 20.38 8.07
CA GLU A 175 34.28 20.94 7.04
C GLU A 175 33.57 22.04 6.23
N TYR A 176 32.23 21.98 6.16
CA TYR A 176 31.38 22.96 5.50
C TYR A 176 30.19 23.37 6.39
N PRO A 177 30.37 24.35 7.29
CA PRO A 177 29.34 24.75 8.28
C PRO A 177 28.00 25.16 7.66
N LYS A 178 27.95 25.61 6.40
CA LYS A 178 26.70 25.90 5.69
C LYS A 178 25.81 24.67 5.53
N ALA A 179 26.36 23.48 5.60
CA ALA A 179 25.61 22.22 5.51
C ALA A 179 24.62 22.01 6.68
N ILE A 180 24.72 22.81 7.76
CA ILE A 180 23.71 22.85 8.82
C ILE A 180 22.32 23.20 8.24
N ALA A 181 22.27 24.05 7.20
CA ALA A 181 21.01 24.39 6.54
C ALA A 181 20.33 23.18 5.88
N TYR A 182 21.09 22.17 5.43
CA TYR A 182 20.53 20.93 4.87
C TYR A 182 19.83 20.12 5.96
N ILE A 183 20.45 20.03 7.14
CA ILE A 183 19.91 19.33 8.31
C ILE A 183 18.63 20.03 8.79
N ASP A 184 18.68 21.35 8.95
CA ASP A 184 17.57 22.15 9.48
C ASP A 184 16.36 22.10 8.55
N GLU A 185 16.57 22.18 7.23
CA GLU A 185 15.46 22.07 6.27
C GLU A 185 14.86 20.65 6.26
N ALA A 186 15.70 19.62 6.36
CA ALA A 186 15.22 18.25 6.48
C ALA A 186 14.38 18.05 7.77
N LYS A 187 14.81 18.59 8.90
CA LYS A 187 14.07 18.52 10.17
C LYS A 187 12.69 19.20 10.06
N LYS A 188 12.62 20.38 9.44
CA LYS A 188 11.33 21.06 9.16
C LYS A 188 10.44 20.21 8.26
N ASN A 189 11.00 19.65 7.19
CA ASN A 189 10.27 18.82 6.26
C ASN A 189 9.70 17.57 6.94
N PHE A 190 10.51 16.79 7.63
CA PHE A 190 10.08 15.54 8.26
C PHE A 190 9.14 15.75 9.47
N SER A 191 9.20 16.90 10.13
CA SER A 191 8.19 17.28 11.12
C SER A 191 6.78 17.32 10.48
N LYS A 192 6.66 17.87 9.26
CA LYS A 192 5.40 17.83 8.50
C LYS A 192 5.08 16.43 7.97
N VAL A 193 6.07 15.73 7.42
CA VAL A 193 5.88 14.35 6.92
C VAL A 193 5.24 13.47 7.99
N PHE A 194 5.87 13.34 9.16
CA PHE A 194 5.34 12.50 10.25
C PHE A 194 4.03 13.04 10.86
N GLY A 195 3.75 14.33 10.72
CA GLY A 195 2.46 14.91 11.10
C GLY A 195 1.32 14.60 10.13
N TYR A 196 1.63 14.33 8.87
CA TYR A 196 0.62 14.11 7.80
C TYR A 196 0.42 12.65 7.43
N LEU A 197 1.37 11.77 7.72
CA LEU A 197 1.22 10.34 7.47
C LEU A 197 0.16 9.71 8.39
N ALA A 198 -0.49 8.66 7.90
CA ALA A 198 -1.58 7.96 8.56
C ALA A 198 -1.14 7.33 9.90
N ASP A 199 -1.87 7.59 10.99
CA ASP A 199 -1.53 7.05 12.32
C ASP A 199 -1.68 5.52 12.39
N ASP A 200 -2.54 4.94 11.56
CA ASP A 200 -2.73 3.49 11.45
C ASP A 200 -1.65 2.78 10.63
N GLY A 201 -0.70 3.54 10.09
CA GLY A 201 0.44 3.04 9.32
C GLY A 201 0.15 2.70 7.86
N SER A 202 -1.07 2.95 7.38
CA SER A 202 -1.42 2.72 5.98
C SER A 202 -0.68 3.67 5.04
N ASN A 203 -0.44 3.21 3.80
CA ASN A 203 0.24 3.98 2.76
C ASN A 203 -0.62 4.01 1.49
N TYR A 204 -1.03 5.20 1.07
CA TYR A 204 -1.91 5.39 -0.08
C TYR A 204 -1.25 5.05 -1.42
N GLU A 205 0.07 5.11 -1.49
CA GLU A 205 0.82 4.76 -2.71
C GLU A 205 0.85 3.24 -2.97
N GLY A 206 0.25 2.42 -2.08
CA GLY A 206 0.27 0.97 -2.16
C GLY A 206 1.57 0.33 -1.63
N VAL A 207 1.62 -1.00 -1.59
CA VAL A 207 2.74 -1.74 -0.97
C VAL A 207 4.05 -1.61 -1.73
N THR A 208 4.01 -1.42 -3.03
CA THR A 208 5.21 -1.20 -3.85
C THR A 208 5.96 0.06 -3.43
N TYR A 209 5.25 1.17 -3.30
CA TYR A 209 5.83 2.44 -2.86
C TYR A 209 6.06 2.50 -1.36
N TRP A 210 5.30 1.75 -0.57
CA TRP A 210 5.61 1.52 0.84
C TRP A 210 7.04 0.97 1.00
N ARG A 211 7.43 -0.01 0.20
CA ARG A 211 8.81 -0.51 0.18
C ARG A 211 9.76 0.53 -0.36
N TYR A 212 9.49 1.10 -1.54
CA TYR A 212 10.40 1.98 -2.26
C TYR A 212 10.67 3.30 -1.52
N GLY A 213 9.61 3.99 -1.11
CA GLY A 213 9.69 5.27 -0.41
C GLY A 213 9.71 5.13 1.11
N GLY A 214 8.89 4.23 1.66
CA GLY A 214 8.73 4.05 3.10
C GLY A 214 10.01 3.64 3.82
N MET A 215 10.90 2.88 3.18
CA MET A 215 12.23 2.58 3.70
C MET A 215 12.99 3.85 4.10
N TRP A 216 12.86 4.93 3.34
CA TRP A 216 13.58 6.18 3.60
C TRP A 216 13.06 6.95 4.82
N LEU A 217 11.82 6.72 5.23
CA LEU A 217 11.30 7.20 6.50
C LEU A 217 12.03 6.53 7.68
N PHE A 218 12.31 5.23 7.57
CA PHE A 218 13.11 4.50 8.55
C PHE A 218 14.56 4.94 8.55
N VAL A 219 15.16 5.13 7.37
CA VAL A 219 16.53 5.64 7.23
C VAL A 219 16.67 7.01 7.88
N TYR A 220 15.75 7.95 7.58
CA TYR A 220 15.79 9.28 8.18
C TYR A 220 15.59 9.25 9.71
N ALA A 221 14.60 8.48 10.20
CA ALA A 221 14.34 8.34 11.62
C ALA A 221 15.56 7.78 12.37
N ASP A 222 16.27 6.82 11.77
CA ASP A 222 17.48 6.23 12.33
C ASP A 222 18.65 7.21 12.31
N LEU A 223 18.83 7.92 11.20
CA LEU A 223 19.86 8.96 11.05
C LEU A 223 19.72 10.06 12.11
N LEU A 224 18.50 10.54 12.32
CA LEU A 224 18.25 11.59 13.31
C LEU A 224 18.43 11.10 14.75
N ASN A 225 18.01 9.85 15.01
CA ASN A 225 18.24 9.22 16.31
C ASN A 225 19.75 9.01 16.58
N ASP A 226 20.50 8.57 15.59
CA ASP A 226 21.93 8.36 15.66
C ASP A 226 22.71 9.68 15.90
N ARG A 227 22.33 10.75 15.19
CA ARG A 227 23.06 12.02 15.22
C ARG A 227 22.63 12.98 16.34
N GLU A 228 21.36 13.01 16.68
CA GLU A 228 20.80 13.99 17.63
C GLU A 228 20.04 13.36 18.80
N GLY A 229 19.90 12.03 18.86
CA GLY A 229 19.11 11.33 19.89
C GLY A 229 17.60 11.57 19.79
N ILE A 230 17.12 12.12 18.66
CA ILE A 230 15.70 12.38 18.43
C ILE A 230 15.06 11.12 17.82
N ASN A 231 14.29 10.41 18.63
CA ASN A 231 13.72 9.12 18.26
C ASN A 231 12.28 9.25 17.73
N TRP A 232 12.11 9.29 16.42
CA TRP A 232 10.80 9.28 15.75
C TRP A 232 10.08 7.94 15.85
N PHE A 233 10.78 6.83 16.04
CA PHE A 233 10.14 5.53 16.25
C PHE A 233 9.24 5.52 17.49
N LEU A 234 9.57 6.31 18.50
CA LEU A 234 8.74 6.47 19.70
C LEU A 234 7.63 7.53 19.55
N LYS A 235 7.77 8.48 18.62
CA LYS A 235 6.86 9.62 18.47
C LYS A 235 5.83 9.45 17.35
N SER A 236 6.14 8.71 16.30
CA SER A 236 5.29 8.55 15.12
C SER A 236 4.44 7.29 15.22
N ASP A 237 3.12 7.45 15.24
CA ASP A 237 2.20 6.33 15.19
C ASP A 237 2.22 5.64 13.82
N TYR A 238 2.52 6.37 12.73
CA TYR A 238 2.77 5.77 11.43
C TYR A 238 3.89 4.72 11.50
N LEU A 239 5.06 5.07 12.05
CA LEU A 239 6.19 4.14 12.14
C LEU A 239 5.88 2.93 13.03
N LYS A 240 5.06 3.10 14.08
CA LYS A 240 4.62 1.99 14.96
C LYS A 240 3.67 1.01 14.30
N ASN A 241 2.91 1.44 13.28
CA ASN A 241 1.82 0.63 12.72
C ASN A 241 2.08 0.15 11.29
N THR A 242 3.02 0.77 10.56
CA THR A 242 3.16 0.60 9.13
C THR A 242 3.63 -0.80 8.69
N PHE A 243 4.33 -1.55 9.55
CA PHE A 243 4.66 -2.95 9.30
C PHE A 243 3.39 -3.80 9.11
N TYR A 244 2.36 -3.57 9.94
CA TYR A 244 1.11 -4.33 9.85
C TYR A 244 0.31 -3.98 8.60
N TYR A 245 0.40 -2.74 8.10
CA TYR A 245 -0.16 -2.42 6.78
C TYR A 245 0.44 -3.33 5.71
N ARG A 246 1.78 -3.41 5.65
CA ARG A 246 2.47 -4.28 4.69
C ARG A 246 2.10 -5.75 4.85
N LEU A 247 2.07 -6.25 6.09
CA LEU A 247 1.76 -7.64 6.40
C LEU A 247 0.34 -8.03 5.95
N TYR A 248 -0.66 -7.20 6.29
CA TYR A 248 -2.06 -7.50 5.96
C TYR A 248 -2.39 -7.27 4.48
N GLN A 249 -1.67 -6.41 3.79
CA GLN A 249 -1.78 -6.23 2.34
C GLN A 249 -0.94 -7.25 1.56
N SER A 250 -0.83 -8.45 2.09
CA SER A 250 -0.28 -9.63 1.43
C SER A 250 -1.35 -10.68 1.23
N SER A 251 -1.31 -11.37 0.11
CA SER A 251 -2.10 -12.60 -0.12
C SER A 251 -1.50 -13.75 0.71
N THR A 252 -0.61 -14.52 0.15
CA THR A 252 0.35 -15.29 0.95
C THR A 252 1.46 -14.36 1.45
N LEU A 253 2.36 -14.84 2.30
CA LEU A 253 3.43 -13.97 2.85
C LEU A 253 4.40 -13.45 1.79
N ASN A 254 4.43 -14.02 0.58
CA ASN A 254 5.32 -13.61 -0.51
C ASN A 254 4.61 -12.86 -1.65
N ARG A 255 3.31 -12.58 -1.54
CA ARG A 255 2.56 -11.89 -2.58
C ARG A 255 1.82 -10.68 -2.02
N GLN A 256 1.69 -9.64 -2.82
CA GLN A 256 1.04 -8.40 -2.43
C GLN A 256 -0.39 -8.32 -2.99
N LEU A 257 -1.25 -7.57 -2.31
CA LEU A 257 -2.50 -7.10 -2.87
C LEU A 257 -2.22 -5.81 -3.66
N ASN A 258 -2.66 -5.75 -4.91
CA ASN A 258 -2.20 -4.75 -5.87
C ASN A 258 -3.09 -3.51 -5.96
N PHE A 259 -3.57 -2.98 -4.83
CA PHE A 259 -4.19 -1.65 -4.78
C PHE A 259 -3.19 -0.54 -5.12
N GLY A 260 -3.67 0.47 -5.84
CA GLY A 260 -2.86 1.62 -6.24
C GLY A 260 -1.75 1.22 -7.23
N ASP A 261 -0.65 1.96 -7.24
CA ASP A 261 0.47 1.71 -8.14
C ASP A 261 1.35 0.53 -7.72
N CYS A 262 0.75 -0.65 -7.65
CA CYS A 262 1.46 -1.90 -7.40
C CYS A 262 1.77 -2.62 -8.71
N HIS A 263 3.06 -2.80 -9.03
CA HIS A 263 3.54 -3.23 -10.35
C HIS A 263 3.19 -4.65 -10.74
N ASP A 264 3.15 -5.55 -9.78
CA ASP A 264 2.98 -6.97 -10.04
C ASP A 264 2.43 -7.71 -8.82
N ARG A 265 2.27 -9.00 -8.99
CA ARG A 265 1.76 -9.92 -7.96
C ARG A 265 2.82 -10.37 -6.99
N TYR A 266 4.09 -10.16 -7.34
CA TYR A 266 5.21 -10.50 -6.47
C TYR A 266 5.42 -9.38 -5.49
N SER A 267 5.61 -9.77 -4.27
CA SER A 267 5.63 -8.88 -3.15
C SER A 267 6.75 -7.84 -3.23
N SER A 268 6.49 -6.70 -2.68
CA SER A 268 7.47 -5.65 -2.47
C SER A 268 7.94 -5.73 -1.01
N HIS A 269 8.77 -6.74 -0.71
CA HIS A 269 9.37 -6.88 0.61
C HIS A 269 10.57 -5.96 0.81
N SER A 270 10.79 -5.54 2.05
CA SER A 270 12.01 -4.94 2.52
C SER A 270 12.46 -5.65 3.79
N ILE A 271 13.47 -6.50 3.70
CA ILE A 271 14.06 -7.19 4.84
C ILE A 271 14.63 -6.17 5.83
N ALA A 272 15.27 -5.12 5.31
CA ALA A 272 15.84 -4.05 6.11
C ALA A 272 14.80 -3.37 7.00
N VAL A 273 13.66 -2.95 6.43
CA VAL A 273 12.57 -2.33 7.20
C VAL A 273 12.02 -3.29 8.27
N TYR A 274 11.85 -4.57 7.93
CA TYR A 274 11.37 -5.56 8.91
C TYR A 274 12.33 -5.73 10.08
N TYR A 275 13.62 -5.81 9.83
CA TYR A 275 14.62 -5.89 10.89
C TYR A 275 14.69 -4.62 11.74
N LYS A 276 14.61 -3.43 11.11
CA LYS A 276 14.58 -2.19 11.88
C LYS A 276 13.32 -2.09 12.75
N TYR A 277 12.18 -2.44 12.18
CA TYR A 277 10.92 -2.48 12.92
C TYR A 277 11.00 -3.45 14.11
N ALA A 278 11.46 -4.68 13.84
CA ALA A 278 11.65 -5.71 14.87
C ALA A 278 12.55 -5.21 16.02
N ALA A 279 13.69 -4.60 15.68
CA ALA A 279 14.64 -4.08 16.66
C ALA A 279 14.07 -2.92 17.50
N MET A 280 13.33 -2.01 16.86
CA MET A 280 12.78 -0.82 17.54
C MET A 280 11.59 -1.13 18.46
N TYR A 281 10.76 -2.10 18.07
CA TYR A 281 9.51 -2.42 18.79
C TYR A 281 9.54 -3.79 19.48
N ASN A 282 10.68 -4.51 19.43
CA ASN A 282 10.79 -5.89 19.88
C ASN A 282 9.71 -6.79 19.27
N ASP A 283 9.45 -6.61 17.96
CA ASP A 283 8.36 -7.25 17.24
C ASP A 283 8.85 -8.55 16.56
N GLY A 284 8.42 -9.69 17.11
CA GLY A 284 8.78 -11.00 16.58
C GLY A 284 8.12 -11.36 15.26
N TYR A 285 7.00 -10.72 14.88
CA TYR A 285 6.35 -10.96 13.59
C TYR A 285 7.16 -10.32 12.45
N ALA A 286 7.68 -9.11 12.67
CA ALA A 286 8.57 -8.47 11.71
C ALA A 286 9.91 -9.24 11.59
N GLN A 287 10.44 -9.75 12.69
CA GLN A 287 11.65 -10.55 12.69
C GLN A 287 11.49 -11.83 11.87
N VAL A 288 10.42 -12.59 12.08
CA VAL A 288 10.17 -13.84 11.34
C VAL A 288 9.90 -13.58 9.86
N LEU A 289 9.19 -12.49 9.52
CA LEU A 289 8.96 -12.14 8.11
C LEU A 289 10.27 -11.79 7.41
N GLY A 290 11.14 -11.00 8.04
CA GLY A 290 12.45 -10.68 7.50
C GLY A 290 13.30 -11.93 7.25
N ASN A 291 13.35 -12.86 8.21
CA ASN A 291 14.06 -14.12 8.06
C ASN A 291 13.45 -15.01 6.96
N LEU A 292 12.12 -15.08 6.88
CA LEU A 292 11.41 -15.85 5.87
C LEU A 292 11.71 -15.34 4.44
N VAL A 293 11.72 -14.03 4.25
CA VAL A 293 12.04 -13.42 2.95
C VAL A 293 13.50 -13.69 2.59
N LEU A 294 14.42 -13.54 3.54
CA LEU A 294 15.84 -13.82 3.33
C LEU A 294 16.08 -15.29 2.95
N ASP A 295 15.40 -16.22 3.62
CA ASP A 295 15.67 -17.66 3.48
C ASP A 295 14.91 -18.30 2.29
N LYS A 296 13.70 -17.80 1.95
CA LYS A 296 12.84 -18.46 0.95
C LYS A 296 12.52 -17.60 -0.28
N TYR A 297 12.33 -16.27 -0.12
CA TYR A 297 11.74 -15.45 -1.17
C TYR A 297 12.72 -14.46 -1.80
N LEU A 298 13.99 -14.44 -1.37
CA LEU A 298 14.99 -13.50 -1.86
C LEU A 298 15.14 -13.54 -3.39
N TYR A 299 15.11 -14.74 -3.99
CA TYR A 299 15.23 -14.90 -5.43
C TYR A 299 14.02 -14.30 -6.17
N GLU A 300 12.82 -14.57 -5.70
CA GLU A 300 11.58 -14.04 -6.29
C GLU A 300 11.54 -12.51 -6.20
N GLU A 301 11.86 -11.97 -5.02
CA GLU A 301 11.93 -10.51 -4.80
C GLU A 301 12.94 -9.81 -5.71
N GLN A 302 14.05 -10.43 -5.97
CA GLN A 302 15.10 -9.82 -6.78
C GLN A 302 14.85 -9.94 -8.28
N TYR A 303 14.44 -11.12 -8.75
CA TYR A 303 14.44 -11.46 -10.17
C TYR A 303 13.05 -11.52 -10.79
N GLN A 304 12.02 -11.79 -10.02
CA GLN A 304 10.64 -11.83 -10.50
C GLN A 304 9.90 -10.51 -10.24
N SER A 305 10.24 -9.80 -9.17
CA SER A 305 9.71 -8.46 -8.91
C SER A 305 10.22 -7.45 -9.93
N LYS A 306 9.33 -6.56 -10.39
CA LYS A 306 9.65 -5.49 -11.33
C LYS A 306 10.11 -4.21 -10.64
N LEU A 307 10.00 -4.15 -9.32
CA LEU A 307 10.44 -3.00 -8.54
C LEU A 307 11.96 -2.84 -8.60
N LYS A 308 12.44 -1.67 -9.01
CA LYS A 308 13.86 -1.34 -9.10
C LYS A 308 14.17 -0.10 -8.25
N PRO A 309 15.32 -0.08 -7.54
CA PRO A 309 16.26 -1.19 -7.39
C PRO A 309 15.62 -2.36 -6.62
N GLY A 310 16.05 -3.59 -6.94
CA GLY A 310 15.58 -4.79 -6.25
C GLY A 310 16.04 -4.86 -4.79
N ILE A 311 15.59 -5.86 -4.06
CA ILE A 311 15.87 -6.04 -2.64
C ILE A 311 17.36 -6.24 -2.31
N LEU A 312 18.15 -6.73 -3.27
CA LEU A 312 19.58 -7.02 -3.05
C LEU A 312 20.38 -5.80 -2.57
N TYR A 313 20.04 -4.61 -3.01
CA TYR A 313 20.72 -3.38 -2.60
C TYR A 313 20.51 -2.99 -1.15
N GLU A 314 19.52 -3.56 -0.46
CA GLU A 314 19.25 -3.28 0.94
C GLU A 314 20.21 -4.00 1.90
N ALA A 315 21.10 -4.88 1.41
CA ALA A 315 21.93 -5.78 2.20
C ALA A 315 22.72 -5.10 3.33
N GLY A 316 23.23 -3.89 3.11
CA GLY A 316 23.92 -3.11 4.14
C GLY A 316 23.00 -2.74 5.30
N PHE A 317 21.78 -2.28 5.00
CA PHE A 317 20.78 -1.97 6.04
C PHE A 317 20.26 -3.22 6.74
N GLU A 318 20.10 -4.34 6.01
CA GLU A 318 19.74 -5.63 6.61
C GLU A 318 20.73 -6.02 7.72
N LEU A 319 22.04 -5.85 7.45
CA LEU A 319 23.09 -6.12 8.42
C LEU A 319 23.10 -5.15 9.60
N LEU A 320 22.98 -3.84 9.31
CA LEU A 320 23.01 -2.81 10.37
C LEU A 320 21.82 -2.91 11.30
N TRP A 321 20.64 -3.24 10.78
CA TRP A 321 19.38 -3.18 11.49
C TRP A 321 18.91 -4.49 12.12
N PHE A 322 19.49 -5.62 11.73
CA PHE A 322 19.15 -6.91 12.35
C PHE A 322 19.55 -6.93 13.83
N ASP A 323 18.61 -7.21 14.72
CA ASP A 323 18.87 -7.47 16.14
C ASP A 323 18.62 -8.97 16.45
N PRO A 324 19.67 -9.73 16.73
CA PRO A 324 19.54 -11.17 17.01
C PRO A 324 18.84 -11.49 18.35
N LYS A 325 18.54 -10.50 19.17
CA LYS A 325 17.85 -10.67 20.46
C LYS A 325 16.34 -10.75 20.32
N VAL A 326 15.79 -10.23 19.23
CA VAL A 326 14.34 -10.27 18.96
C VAL A 326 13.93 -11.70 18.67
N LYS A 327 12.98 -12.21 19.44
CA LYS A 327 12.46 -13.57 19.27
C LYS A 327 11.32 -13.60 18.26
N GLU A 328 11.33 -14.59 17.40
CA GLU A 328 10.28 -14.81 16.40
C GLU A 328 8.93 -15.13 17.05
N CYS A 329 7.85 -14.63 16.47
CA CYS A 329 6.47 -14.89 16.83
C CYS A 329 5.74 -15.68 15.74
N ASN A 330 4.72 -16.47 16.14
CA ASN A 330 3.89 -17.21 15.19
C ASN A 330 2.74 -16.33 14.68
N PHE A 331 2.61 -16.15 13.39
CA PHE A 331 1.55 -15.37 12.76
C PHE A 331 0.13 -15.85 13.12
N ALA A 332 -0.04 -17.12 13.50
CA ALA A 332 -1.34 -17.65 13.93
C ALA A 332 -1.94 -16.91 15.14
N ASN A 333 -1.13 -16.17 15.89
CA ASN A 333 -1.58 -15.37 17.03
C ASN A 333 -2.09 -13.97 16.64
N LEU A 334 -1.99 -13.59 15.35
CA LEU A 334 -2.47 -12.30 14.88
C LEU A 334 -3.99 -12.33 14.63
N PRO A 335 -4.67 -11.19 14.81
CA PRO A 335 -6.07 -11.05 14.39
C PRO A 335 -6.25 -11.36 12.90
N LEU A 336 -7.31 -12.06 12.55
CA LEU A 336 -7.61 -12.39 11.15
C LEU A 336 -8.23 -11.21 10.38
N VAL A 337 -8.70 -10.21 11.08
CA VAL A 337 -9.31 -9.01 10.48
C VAL A 337 -8.59 -7.77 10.98
N ARG A 338 -8.23 -6.90 10.04
CA ARG A 338 -7.62 -5.60 10.35
C ARG A 338 -8.21 -4.49 9.49
N LYS A 339 -8.54 -3.38 10.15
CA LYS A 339 -9.01 -2.15 9.54
C LYS A 339 -7.91 -1.09 9.58
N PHE A 340 -7.79 -0.34 8.50
CA PHE A 340 -6.96 0.86 8.37
C PHE A 340 -7.89 2.04 8.09
N ASP A 341 -8.17 2.80 9.15
CA ASP A 341 -9.20 3.85 9.14
C ASP A 341 -8.88 5.02 8.21
N ASP A 342 -7.60 5.34 8.06
CA ASP A 342 -7.17 6.49 7.26
C ASP A 342 -7.48 6.31 5.77
N LEU A 343 -7.20 5.12 5.23
CA LEU A 343 -7.53 4.75 3.84
C LEU A 343 -8.94 4.19 3.67
N GLY A 344 -9.65 3.89 4.77
CA GLY A 344 -10.90 3.14 4.69
C GLY A 344 -10.70 1.71 4.17
N LEU A 345 -9.58 1.07 4.54
CA LEU A 345 -9.19 -0.23 4.05
C LEU A 345 -9.45 -1.31 5.10
N VAL A 346 -10.10 -2.40 4.70
CA VAL A 346 -10.36 -3.56 5.57
C VAL A 346 -9.75 -4.80 4.93
N CYS A 347 -8.95 -5.53 5.69
CA CYS A 347 -8.39 -6.81 5.28
C CYS A 347 -8.95 -7.93 6.17
N ILE A 348 -9.49 -8.95 5.55
CA ILE A 348 -10.04 -10.15 6.18
C ILE A 348 -9.24 -11.36 5.69
N ARG A 349 -8.84 -12.23 6.59
CA ARG A 349 -8.06 -13.45 6.30
C ARG A 349 -8.66 -14.63 7.02
N ASN A 350 -8.44 -15.84 6.50
CA ASN A 350 -8.71 -17.06 7.26
C ASN A 350 -7.44 -17.72 7.82
N GLY A 351 -6.25 -17.12 7.57
CA GLY A 351 -4.96 -17.57 8.06
C GLY A 351 -3.79 -16.76 7.52
N PHE A 352 -2.56 -17.20 7.84
CA PHE A 352 -1.28 -16.64 7.36
C PHE A 352 -0.38 -17.71 6.73
N ASN A 353 -0.94 -18.82 6.30
CA ASN A 353 -0.23 -19.90 5.59
C ASN A 353 -0.36 -19.74 4.06
N GLU A 354 0.29 -20.62 3.32
CA GLU A 354 0.32 -20.57 1.85
C GLU A 354 -1.04 -20.84 1.18
N ASP A 355 -1.99 -21.46 1.90
CA ASP A 355 -3.34 -21.78 1.41
C ASP A 355 -4.41 -20.77 1.85
N SER A 356 -4.00 -19.71 2.56
CA SER A 356 -4.93 -18.75 3.14
C SER A 356 -5.72 -17.99 2.08
N THR A 357 -6.99 -17.76 2.37
CA THR A 357 -7.85 -16.83 1.63
C THR A 357 -7.74 -15.45 2.23
N VAL A 358 -7.63 -14.43 1.38
CA VAL A 358 -7.54 -13.03 1.79
C VAL A 358 -8.51 -12.20 0.96
N PHE A 359 -9.33 -11.43 1.63
CA PHE A 359 -10.22 -10.43 1.04
C PHE A 359 -9.84 -9.05 1.57
N SER A 360 -9.65 -8.10 0.68
CA SER A 360 -9.39 -6.71 1.05
C SER A 360 -10.35 -5.78 0.33
N PHE A 361 -10.96 -4.87 1.08
CA PHE A 361 -11.97 -3.92 0.61
C PHE A 361 -11.56 -2.50 0.96
N LYS A 362 -11.79 -1.54 0.05
CA LYS A 362 -11.40 -0.15 0.24
C LYS A 362 -12.57 0.81 0.01
N CYS A 363 -12.80 1.71 0.97
CA CYS A 363 -13.70 2.87 0.82
C CYS A 363 -13.30 3.96 1.82
N GLY A 364 -12.70 5.05 1.33
CA GLY A 364 -12.19 6.11 2.18
C GLY A 364 -11.93 7.42 1.43
N TYR A 365 -11.16 8.28 2.07
CA TYR A 365 -10.71 9.54 1.50
C TYR A 365 -9.73 9.31 0.35
N PRO A 366 -9.77 10.14 -0.71
CA PRO A 366 -8.71 10.11 -1.73
C PRO A 366 -7.33 10.33 -1.10
N GLY A 367 -6.40 9.40 -1.32
CA GLY A 367 -5.06 9.45 -0.76
C GLY A 367 -4.97 9.28 0.77
N GLY A 368 -6.07 8.98 1.47
CA GLY A 368 -6.15 8.87 2.92
C GLY A 368 -6.61 10.15 3.63
N ARG A 369 -7.26 9.97 4.76
CA ARG A 369 -7.95 11.05 5.49
C ARG A 369 -7.00 12.15 5.94
N LYS A 370 -5.90 11.80 6.60
CA LYS A 370 -4.94 12.79 7.12
C LYS A 370 -4.33 13.62 6.01
N GLN A 371 -3.93 12.98 4.93
CA GLN A 371 -3.30 13.64 3.77
C GLN A 371 -4.29 14.53 3.05
N TRP A 372 -5.49 14.05 2.81
CA TRP A 372 -6.57 14.82 2.17
C TRP A 372 -6.89 16.10 2.96
N LEU A 373 -7.18 15.96 4.24
CA LEU A 373 -7.55 17.10 5.07
C LEU A 373 -6.42 18.10 5.24
N ASN A 374 -5.20 17.65 5.49
CA ASN A 374 -4.04 18.54 5.66
C ASN A 374 -3.59 19.17 4.35
N GLY A 375 -3.65 18.46 3.24
CA GLY A 375 -3.31 19.01 1.93
C GLY A 375 -4.23 20.14 1.50
N TRP A 376 -5.53 19.97 1.66
CA TRP A 376 -6.50 21.04 1.38
C TRP A 376 -6.41 22.18 2.38
N LYS A 377 -6.16 21.89 3.66
CA LYS A 377 -5.93 22.92 4.66
C LYS A 377 -4.73 23.81 4.29
N GLU A 378 -3.59 23.23 3.90
CA GLU A 378 -2.43 23.98 3.42
C GLU A 378 -2.75 24.82 2.16
N TYR A 379 -3.56 24.27 1.25
CA TYR A 379 -3.98 25.00 0.06
C TYR A 379 -4.78 26.25 0.40
N TYR A 380 -5.76 26.15 1.29
CA TYR A 380 -6.62 27.30 1.65
C TYR A 380 -5.93 28.28 2.59
N ASP A 381 -5.18 27.80 3.59
CA ASP A 381 -4.55 28.66 4.59
C ASP A 381 -3.28 29.36 4.07
N ASN A 382 -2.52 28.68 3.23
CA ASN A 382 -1.19 29.14 2.80
C ASN A 382 -1.08 29.38 1.30
N HIS A 383 -2.16 29.19 0.55
CA HIS A 383 -2.19 29.24 -0.92
C HIS A 383 -1.12 28.39 -1.60
N LYS A 384 -0.80 27.23 -0.97
CA LYS A 384 0.20 26.28 -1.45
C LYS A 384 -0.47 25.04 -2.00
N LYS A 385 -0.19 24.73 -3.25
CA LYS A 385 -0.60 23.46 -3.85
C LYS A 385 0.31 22.34 -3.36
N VAL A 386 -0.01 21.77 -2.20
CA VAL A 386 0.79 20.71 -1.56
C VAL A 386 0.20 19.32 -1.77
N LEU A 387 -1.06 19.22 -2.23
CA LEU A 387 -1.75 17.96 -2.44
C LEU A 387 -1.52 17.50 -3.88
N ALA A 388 -0.72 16.47 -4.07
CA ALA A 388 -0.63 15.69 -5.28
C ALA A 388 -0.82 14.22 -4.89
N LEU A 389 -1.76 13.57 -5.54
CA LEU A 389 -2.15 12.18 -5.26
C LEU A 389 -1.66 11.23 -6.35
N ALA A 390 -0.45 11.47 -6.88
CA ALA A 390 0.20 10.47 -7.73
C ALA A 390 0.19 9.12 -7.01
N HIS A 391 -0.12 8.05 -7.71
CA HIS A 391 -0.29 6.69 -7.18
C HIS A 391 -1.63 6.41 -6.46
N ASN A 392 -2.52 7.40 -6.29
CA ASN A 392 -3.88 7.14 -5.83
C ASN A 392 -4.76 6.75 -7.02
N HIS A 393 -5.62 5.77 -6.81
CA HIS A 393 -6.56 5.28 -7.81
C HIS A 393 -8.01 5.57 -7.39
N PRO A 394 -8.96 5.67 -8.35
CA PRO A 394 -10.38 5.81 -8.06
C PRO A 394 -11.00 4.44 -7.71
N ASP A 395 -10.41 3.74 -6.75
CA ASP A 395 -10.67 2.35 -6.39
C ASP A 395 -11.55 2.19 -5.13
N ASN A 396 -12.31 3.22 -4.77
CA ASN A 396 -13.30 3.13 -3.70
C ASN A 396 -14.42 2.14 -4.05
N LEU A 397 -14.91 1.41 -3.05
CA LEU A 397 -15.82 0.26 -3.15
C LEU A 397 -15.23 -0.93 -3.92
N SER A 398 -13.98 -0.89 -4.30
CA SER A 398 -13.27 -1.99 -4.92
C SER A 398 -12.77 -3.00 -3.88
N TYR A 399 -12.49 -4.21 -4.34
CA TYR A 399 -11.96 -5.28 -3.53
C TYR A 399 -11.01 -6.18 -4.31
N ILE A 400 -10.15 -6.86 -3.58
CA ILE A 400 -9.24 -7.90 -4.10
C ILE A 400 -9.51 -9.17 -3.29
N LEU A 401 -9.58 -10.31 -3.97
CA LEU A 401 -9.78 -11.63 -3.37
C LEU A 401 -8.70 -12.58 -3.88
N THR A 402 -7.99 -13.20 -2.94
CA THR A 402 -6.96 -14.20 -3.26
C THR A 402 -7.19 -15.47 -2.46
N LYS A 403 -6.75 -16.62 -2.99
CA LYS A 403 -6.72 -17.88 -2.29
C LYS A 403 -5.40 -18.58 -2.62
N GLY A 404 -4.62 -18.86 -1.60
CA GLY A 404 -3.25 -19.31 -1.82
C GLY A 404 -2.46 -18.31 -2.68
N HIS A 405 -1.82 -18.82 -3.72
CA HIS A 405 -1.05 -18.01 -4.67
C HIS A 405 -1.90 -17.41 -5.81
N GLU A 406 -3.19 -17.71 -5.86
CA GLU A 406 -4.06 -17.32 -6.95
C GLU A 406 -4.84 -16.04 -6.61
N TYR A 407 -4.95 -15.14 -7.60
CA TYR A 407 -5.79 -13.95 -7.52
C TYR A 407 -7.13 -14.27 -8.17
N LEU A 408 -8.15 -14.54 -7.35
CA LEU A 408 -9.50 -14.85 -7.83
C LEU A 408 -10.19 -13.60 -8.37
N VAL A 409 -10.01 -12.49 -7.66
CA VAL A 409 -10.42 -11.14 -8.07
C VAL A 409 -9.23 -10.23 -7.95
N ILE A 410 -8.88 -9.56 -9.02
CA ILE A 410 -7.64 -8.78 -9.14
C ILE A 410 -7.94 -7.34 -9.54
N ASP A 411 -7.03 -6.44 -9.21
CA ASP A 411 -7.00 -5.05 -9.68
C ASP A 411 -5.99 -4.91 -10.83
N ASP A 412 -6.09 -3.85 -11.64
CA ASP A 412 -5.11 -3.56 -12.70
C ASP A 412 -3.73 -3.23 -12.11
N GLY A 413 -3.69 -2.61 -10.92
CA GLY A 413 -2.45 -2.20 -10.29
C GLY A 413 -1.83 -0.98 -10.98
N TYR A 414 -0.51 -1.00 -11.20
CA TYR A 414 0.21 0.16 -11.71
C TYR A 414 -0.15 0.50 -13.15
N ASN A 415 -1.03 1.48 -13.32
CA ASN A 415 -1.43 2.00 -14.62
C ASN A 415 -1.50 3.53 -14.59
N ARG A 416 -0.86 4.19 -15.56
CA ARG A 416 -0.93 5.65 -15.69
C ARG A 416 -2.08 6.14 -16.58
N ASN A 417 -2.81 5.23 -17.17
CA ASN A 417 -4.00 5.52 -17.98
C ASN A 417 -5.17 4.74 -17.41
N ILE A 418 -5.58 5.10 -16.20
CA ILE A 418 -6.63 4.44 -15.44
C ILE A 418 -7.96 4.58 -16.16
N LYS A 419 -8.67 3.46 -16.29
CA LYS A 419 -9.97 3.36 -16.93
C LYS A 419 -11.02 2.93 -15.93
N PRO A 420 -12.31 3.20 -16.20
CA PRO A 420 -13.40 2.81 -15.30
C PRO A 420 -13.43 1.31 -14.95
N TYR A 421 -13.01 0.45 -15.85
CA TYR A 421 -13.04 -1.01 -15.68
C TYR A 421 -11.77 -1.61 -15.05
N ASP A 422 -10.80 -0.78 -14.66
CA ASP A 422 -9.54 -1.23 -14.07
C ASP A 422 -9.71 -1.75 -12.62
N HIS A 423 -10.81 -1.34 -11.96
CA HIS A 423 -11.11 -1.65 -10.55
C HIS A 423 -12.41 -2.43 -10.40
N ASN A 424 -12.52 -3.24 -9.35
CA ASN A 424 -13.72 -4.03 -9.01
C ASN A 424 -14.77 -3.16 -8.29
N SER A 425 -15.12 -2.04 -8.89
CA SER A 425 -15.92 -0.97 -8.28
C SER A 425 -17.33 -0.90 -8.88
N LEU A 426 -18.03 0.17 -8.56
CA LEU A 426 -19.38 0.47 -9.03
C LEU A 426 -19.31 1.60 -10.05
N LEU A 427 -19.98 1.48 -11.20
CA LEU A 427 -20.02 2.50 -12.23
C LEU A 427 -21.43 3.05 -12.40
N VAL A 428 -21.52 4.33 -12.79
CA VAL A 428 -22.76 5.00 -13.14
C VAL A 428 -22.58 5.60 -14.54
N ASP A 429 -23.35 5.15 -15.51
CA ASP A 429 -23.21 5.49 -16.95
C ASP A 429 -21.76 5.29 -17.46
N GLY A 430 -21.06 4.27 -16.97
CA GLY A 430 -19.68 3.96 -17.32
C GLY A 430 -18.62 4.83 -16.64
N LEU A 431 -19.01 5.67 -15.69
CA LEU A 431 -18.10 6.54 -14.94
C LEU A 431 -17.82 5.97 -13.54
N LEU A 432 -16.57 6.08 -13.11
CA LEU A 432 -16.13 5.86 -11.73
C LEU A 432 -16.34 7.11 -10.88
N CYS A 433 -16.06 6.98 -9.59
CA CYS A 433 -15.84 8.14 -8.76
C CYS A 433 -14.62 8.95 -9.27
N ASP A 434 -14.62 10.24 -8.97
CA ASP A 434 -13.71 11.22 -9.54
C ASP A 434 -12.28 11.22 -8.97
N ALA A 435 -11.84 10.20 -8.28
CA ALA A 435 -10.48 10.13 -7.79
C ALA A 435 -9.58 9.51 -8.88
N SER A 436 -8.79 10.31 -9.55
CA SER A 436 -7.84 9.83 -10.56
C SER A 436 -6.42 9.79 -10.02
N ASP A 437 -5.55 9.00 -10.66
CA ASP A 437 -4.12 9.10 -10.53
C ASP A 437 -3.64 10.42 -11.15
N CYS A 438 -3.92 11.52 -10.50
CA CYS A 438 -3.51 12.83 -10.98
C CYS A 438 -2.45 13.41 -10.08
N SER A 439 -1.39 13.91 -10.67
CA SER A 439 -0.51 14.90 -10.03
C SER A 439 -1.28 16.15 -9.62
N ASP A 440 -2.47 16.33 -10.14
CA ASP A 440 -3.39 17.41 -9.83
C ASP A 440 -4.57 16.89 -9.02
N VAL A 441 -4.91 17.63 -7.99
CA VAL A 441 -5.98 17.38 -7.03
C VAL A 441 -7.36 17.44 -7.65
N TYR A 442 -7.47 17.90 -8.86
CA TYR A 442 -8.74 18.22 -9.50
C TYR A 442 -9.28 17.02 -10.23
N MET A 443 -10.05 16.27 -9.50
CA MET A 443 -11.02 15.34 -10.04
C MET A 443 -12.15 16.13 -10.69
N GLU A 444 -12.83 15.56 -11.66
CA GLU A 444 -13.83 16.29 -12.45
C GLU A 444 -14.92 16.95 -11.58
N SER A 445 -15.50 16.23 -10.62
CA SER A 445 -16.55 16.81 -9.77
C SER A 445 -16.00 17.78 -8.73
N ALA A 446 -14.77 17.58 -8.24
CA ALA A 446 -14.13 18.58 -7.39
C ALA A 446 -13.91 19.89 -8.14
N SER A 447 -13.44 19.84 -9.40
CA SER A 447 -13.28 21.03 -10.24
C SER A 447 -14.60 21.74 -10.50
N LEU A 448 -15.68 21.00 -10.78
CA LEU A 448 -17.01 21.57 -10.95
C LEU A 448 -17.51 22.26 -9.68
N ARG A 449 -17.33 21.61 -8.52
CA ARG A 449 -17.74 22.16 -7.22
C ARG A 449 -16.95 23.42 -6.84
N ILE A 450 -15.63 23.43 -7.12
CA ILE A 450 -14.80 24.63 -6.90
C ILE A 450 -15.30 25.80 -7.75
N ASN A 451 -15.56 25.56 -9.02
CA ASN A 451 -16.04 26.58 -9.96
C ASN A 451 -17.43 27.13 -9.59
N HIS A 452 -18.25 26.33 -8.92
CA HIS A 452 -19.57 26.72 -8.43
C HIS A 452 -19.58 27.14 -6.94
N ASN A 453 -18.43 27.24 -6.28
CA ASN A 453 -18.28 27.51 -4.85
C ASN A 453 -18.98 26.48 -3.94
N GLU A 454 -19.17 25.25 -4.43
CA GLU A 454 -19.84 24.16 -3.71
C GLU A 454 -18.84 23.15 -3.12
N PHE A 455 -17.55 23.31 -3.41
CA PHE A 455 -16.55 22.37 -2.95
C PHE A 455 -16.23 22.52 -1.47
N ASP A 456 -16.55 21.50 -0.70
CA ASP A 456 -16.12 21.34 0.68
C ASP A 456 -15.27 20.06 0.80
N TYR A 457 -13.95 20.24 0.82
CA TYR A 457 -13.01 19.12 0.90
C TYR A 457 -13.22 18.21 2.11
N LYS A 458 -13.80 18.74 3.21
CA LYS A 458 -14.09 17.98 4.42
C LYS A 458 -15.20 16.96 4.22
N ASN A 459 -16.10 17.23 3.28
CA ASN A 459 -17.24 16.37 2.92
C ASN A 459 -17.05 15.62 1.60
N TYR A 460 -15.89 15.75 0.95
CA TYR A 460 -15.59 15.10 -0.32
C TYR A 460 -14.75 13.84 -0.10
N TYR A 461 -15.41 12.71 0.21
CA TYR A 461 -14.77 11.44 0.53
C TYR A 461 -15.73 10.25 0.42
N GLY A 462 -15.18 9.05 0.27
CA GLY A 462 -15.86 7.80 0.56
C GLY A 462 -15.67 7.43 2.03
N GLU A 463 -16.59 6.65 2.60
CA GLU A 463 -16.54 6.26 4.01
C GLU A 463 -17.06 4.85 4.28
N LEU A 464 -16.53 4.21 5.33
CA LEU A 464 -17.09 3.00 5.90
C LEU A 464 -18.20 3.40 6.89
N ILE A 465 -19.45 3.19 6.48
CA ILE A 465 -20.65 3.53 7.29
C ILE A 465 -20.73 2.67 8.55
N TYR A 466 -20.42 1.39 8.40
CA TYR A 466 -20.26 0.47 9.53
C TYR A 466 -19.24 -0.62 9.21
N PHE A 467 -18.66 -1.15 10.27
CA PHE A 467 -17.76 -2.30 10.23
C PHE A 467 -17.88 -3.05 11.56
N LYS A 468 -18.14 -4.35 11.49
CA LYS A 468 -18.24 -5.20 12.67
C LYS A 468 -17.80 -6.62 12.37
N THR A 469 -17.19 -7.27 13.36
CA THR A 469 -16.82 -8.69 13.31
C THR A 469 -17.40 -9.44 14.52
N PHE A 470 -17.90 -10.66 14.27
CA PHE A 470 -18.49 -11.55 15.27
C PHE A 470 -18.09 -12.98 14.94
N ASN A 471 -17.33 -13.65 15.78
CA ASN A 471 -17.07 -15.11 15.66
C ASN A 471 -16.74 -15.60 14.23
N GLY A 472 -15.92 -14.85 13.49
CA GLY A 472 -15.56 -15.16 12.10
C GLY A 472 -16.45 -14.51 11.04
N LEU A 473 -17.66 -14.07 11.40
CA LEU A 473 -18.47 -13.24 10.53
C LEU A 473 -17.94 -11.81 10.51
N THR A 474 -17.89 -11.22 9.33
CA THR A 474 -17.59 -9.80 9.14
C THR A 474 -18.68 -9.16 8.30
N ILE A 475 -19.21 -8.03 8.76
CA ILE A 475 -20.14 -7.16 8.03
C ILE A 475 -19.56 -5.76 7.94
N LEU A 476 -19.66 -5.14 6.77
CA LEU A 476 -19.24 -3.76 6.54
C LEU A 476 -20.06 -3.11 5.42
N LYS A 477 -20.06 -1.78 5.39
CA LYS A 477 -20.64 -1.00 4.29
C LYS A 477 -19.77 0.18 3.97
N GLY A 478 -19.43 0.34 2.68
CA GLY A 478 -18.84 1.53 2.12
C GLY A 478 -19.87 2.37 1.38
N ASP A 479 -19.79 3.70 1.52
CA ASP A 479 -20.53 4.68 0.73
C ASP A 479 -19.57 5.61 0.01
N ASN A 480 -19.78 5.77 -1.30
CA ASN A 480 -18.93 6.57 -2.17
C ASN A 480 -19.72 7.67 -2.91
N THR A 481 -20.95 7.91 -2.52
CA THR A 481 -21.90 8.82 -3.20
C THR A 481 -21.32 10.19 -3.48
N ARG A 482 -20.57 10.74 -2.52
CA ARG A 482 -20.04 12.11 -2.58
C ARG A 482 -18.94 12.32 -3.61
N LEU A 483 -18.33 11.24 -4.10
CA LEU A 483 -17.22 11.30 -5.06
C LEU A 483 -17.67 11.17 -6.52
N TYR A 484 -18.93 10.88 -6.79
CA TYR A 484 -19.42 10.82 -8.17
C TYR A 484 -19.70 12.22 -8.74
N PRO A 485 -19.55 12.42 -10.08
CA PRO A 485 -19.80 13.69 -10.74
C PRO A 485 -21.19 14.27 -10.42
N LEU A 486 -21.26 15.58 -10.16
CA LEU A 486 -22.49 16.24 -9.72
C LEU A 486 -23.64 16.13 -10.73
N ASN A 487 -23.32 16.09 -12.03
CA ASN A 487 -24.30 15.96 -13.10
C ASN A 487 -25.04 14.62 -13.08
N LEU A 488 -24.51 13.59 -12.43
CA LEU A 488 -25.18 12.31 -12.24
C LEU A 488 -26.27 12.35 -11.15
N LYS A 489 -26.31 13.41 -10.34
CA LYS A 489 -27.32 13.65 -9.29
C LYS A 489 -27.54 12.43 -8.36
N MET A 490 -26.44 11.74 -8.00
CA MET A 490 -26.49 10.56 -7.17
C MET A 490 -26.97 10.89 -5.75
N LYS A 491 -27.84 10.03 -5.21
CA LYS A 491 -28.29 10.04 -3.82
C LYS A 491 -27.62 8.92 -3.00
N GLN A 492 -27.28 7.81 -3.68
CA GLN A 492 -26.61 6.68 -3.07
C GLN A 492 -25.80 5.91 -4.10
N VAL A 493 -24.55 5.63 -3.77
CA VAL A 493 -23.72 4.59 -4.37
C VAL A 493 -22.97 3.90 -3.24
N SER A 494 -23.42 2.71 -2.87
CA SER A 494 -22.88 2.01 -1.71
C SER A 494 -22.80 0.51 -1.94
N ARG A 495 -21.84 -0.13 -1.26
CA ARG A 495 -21.65 -1.58 -1.24
C ARG A 495 -21.56 -2.06 0.19
N SER A 496 -22.45 -2.97 0.57
CA SER A 496 -22.37 -3.73 1.81
C SER A 496 -21.70 -5.06 1.52
N VAL A 497 -20.89 -5.54 2.46
CA VAL A 497 -20.19 -6.82 2.39
C VAL A 497 -20.51 -7.63 3.64
N LEU A 498 -20.81 -8.90 3.46
CA LEU A 498 -20.99 -9.89 4.50
C LEU A 498 -20.20 -11.14 4.14
N THR A 499 -19.40 -11.66 5.08
CA THR A 499 -18.68 -12.93 4.89
C THR A 499 -18.53 -13.68 6.20
N ASP A 500 -18.64 -15.01 6.15
CA ASP A 500 -18.37 -15.91 7.27
C ASP A 500 -17.09 -16.71 6.98
N ASN A 501 -16.01 -16.37 7.69
CA ASN A 501 -14.69 -17.01 7.55
C ASN A 501 -14.19 -17.14 6.10
N LEU A 502 -14.62 -16.24 5.21
CA LEU A 502 -14.31 -16.27 3.78
C LEU A 502 -14.74 -17.58 3.06
N LYS A 503 -15.78 -18.28 3.55
CA LYS A 503 -16.40 -19.39 2.84
C LYS A 503 -17.20 -18.89 1.64
N TYR A 504 -17.85 -17.76 1.83
CA TYR A 504 -18.57 -17.00 0.81
C TYR A 504 -18.46 -15.50 1.11
N ILE A 505 -18.71 -14.68 0.09
CA ILE A 505 -18.77 -13.23 0.23
C ILE A 505 -20.05 -12.75 -0.45
N VAL A 506 -20.93 -12.11 0.32
CA VAL A 506 -22.15 -11.47 -0.17
C VAL A 506 -21.90 -9.99 -0.33
N PHE A 507 -22.21 -9.45 -1.51
CA PHE A 507 -22.25 -8.01 -1.76
C PHE A 507 -23.69 -7.57 -1.98
N ILE A 508 -24.06 -6.42 -1.39
CA ILE A 508 -25.32 -5.74 -1.63
C ILE A 508 -24.96 -4.36 -2.17
N ASN A 509 -25.13 -4.19 -3.48
CA ASN A 509 -24.83 -2.95 -4.18
C ASN A 509 -26.12 -2.14 -4.32
N ASN A 510 -26.11 -0.91 -3.82
CA ASN A 510 -27.28 -0.02 -3.86
C ASN A 510 -26.94 1.26 -4.61
N PHE A 511 -27.80 1.59 -5.55
CA PHE A 511 -27.74 2.83 -6.33
C PHE A 511 -29.07 3.58 -6.23
N SER A 512 -29.01 4.89 -6.06
CA SER A 512 -30.16 5.79 -6.13
C SER A 512 -29.75 7.13 -6.70
N SER A 513 -30.61 7.71 -7.56
CA SER A 513 -30.40 9.01 -8.20
C SER A 513 -31.71 9.75 -8.44
N GLU A 514 -31.61 11.05 -8.71
CA GLU A 514 -32.78 11.86 -9.15
C GLU A 514 -33.18 11.60 -10.60
N ILE A 515 -32.23 11.13 -11.41
CA ILE A 515 -32.42 10.84 -12.84
C ILE A 515 -32.06 9.38 -13.13
N GLU A 516 -32.49 8.88 -14.28
CA GLU A 516 -32.28 7.48 -14.65
C GLU A 516 -30.88 7.25 -15.21
N HIS A 517 -30.23 6.17 -14.73
CA HIS A 517 -28.89 5.77 -15.12
C HIS A 517 -28.78 4.29 -15.47
N ARG A 518 -27.70 3.95 -16.15
CA ARG A 518 -27.15 2.62 -16.23
C ARG A 518 -26.20 2.45 -15.04
N TYR A 519 -26.46 1.47 -14.19
CA TYR A 519 -25.64 1.10 -13.04
C TYR A 519 -24.89 -0.19 -13.33
N GLU A 520 -23.61 -0.25 -12.96
CA GLU A 520 -22.76 -1.38 -13.27
C GLU A 520 -21.94 -1.79 -12.04
N THR A 521 -21.75 -3.12 -11.89
CA THR A 521 -20.73 -3.67 -11.01
C THR A 521 -19.65 -4.32 -11.85
N VAL A 522 -18.40 -4.03 -11.55
CA VAL A 522 -17.24 -4.53 -12.29
C VAL A 522 -16.55 -5.63 -11.51
N PHE A 523 -16.14 -6.67 -12.22
CA PHE A 523 -15.45 -7.82 -11.68
C PHE A 523 -14.31 -8.21 -12.61
N ASN A 524 -13.07 -8.06 -12.13
CA ASN A 524 -11.86 -8.40 -12.86
C ASN A 524 -11.24 -9.68 -12.31
N THR A 525 -10.89 -10.59 -13.19
CA THR A 525 -10.31 -11.86 -12.82
C THR A 525 -9.17 -12.25 -13.75
N ASP A 526 -8.25 -13.06 -13.25
CA ASP A 526 -7.12 -13.58 -14.01
C ASP A 526 -7.45 -14.91 -14.74
N VAL A 527 -8.72 -15.19 -14.90
CA VAL A 527 -9.25 -16.45 -15.41
C VAL A 527 -9.09 -16.56 -16.92
N LYS A 528 -8.86 -17.78 -17.37
CA LYS A 528 -8.98 -18.16 -18.78
C LYS A 528 -10.20 -19.07 -18.97
N GLY A 529 -11.33 -18.45 -19.17
CA GLY A 529 -12.58 -19.14 -19.44
C GLY A 529 -13.57 -19.15 -18.27
N ILE A 530 -14.77 -18.72 -18.58
CA ILE A 530 -15.89 -18.64 -17.67
C ILE A 530 -16.98 -19.54 -18.22
N ASN A 531 -17.50 -20.43 -17.38
CA ASN A 531 -18.68 -21.20 -17.71
C ASN A 531 -19.91 -20.54 -17.08
N LYS A 532 -20.95 -20.31 -17.87
CA LYS A 532 -22.23 -19.78 -17.39
C LYS A 532 -23.30 -20.84 -17.55
N GLU A 533 -23.90 -21.20 -16.44
CA GLU A 533 -25.03 -22.13 -16.42
C GLU A 533 -26.11 -21.63 -15.46
N ASN A 534 -27.34 -21.51 -15.91
CA ASN A 534 -28.51 -21.08 -15.11
C ASN A 534 -28.33 -19.77 -14.34
N GLY A 535 -27.59 -18.78 -14.91
CA GLY A 535 -27.32 -17.51 -14.27
C GLY A 535 -26.17 -17.53 -13.27
N ILE A 536 -25.50 -18.65 -13.10
CA ILE A 536 -24.34 -18.84 -12.23
C ILE A 536 -23.08 -18.80 -13.11
N PHE A 537 -22.09 -18.03 -12.69
CA PHE A 537 -20.80 -17.95 -13.37
C PHE A 537 -19.78 -18.78 -12.61
N SER A 538 -19.18 -19.75 -13.26
CA SER A 538 -18.14 -20.60 -12.67
C SER A 538 -16.77 -20.23 -13.23
N TYR A 539 -15.81 -20.02 -12.35
CA TYR A 539 -14.47 -19.59 -12.67
C TYR A 539 -13.45 -20.64 -12.23
N LYS A 540 -12.37 -20.74 -13.00
CA LYS A 540 -11.21 -21.53 -12.61
C LYS A 540 -9.94 -20.71 -12.76
N VAL A 541 -9.21 -20.49 -11.66
CA VAL A 541 -7.95 -19.76 -11.59
C VAL A 541 -6.88 -20.70 -11.05
N GLY A 542 -5.94 -21.11 -11.90
CA GLY A 542 -4.94 -22.11 -11.51
C GLY A 542 -5.58 -23.41 -11.01
N MET A 543 -5.35 -23.73 -9.75
CA MET A 543 -5.94 -24.90 -9.08
C MET A 543 -7.26 -24.58 -8.37
N GLU A 544 -7.60 -23.31 -8.23
CA GLU A 544 -8.78 -22.85 -7.51
C GLU A 544 -9.99 -22.70 -8.42
N SER A 545 -11.17 -22.92 -7.86
CA SER A 545 -12.45 -22.70 -8.53
C SER A 545 -13.43 -22.02 -7.59
N PHE A 546 -14.29 -21.19 -8.13
CA PHE A 546 -15.36 -20.51 -7.37
C PHE A 546 -16.56 -20.23 -8.26
N LYS A 547 -17.70 -19.94 -7.62
CA LYS A 547 -18.92 -19.56 -8.32
C LYS A 547 -19.31 -18.13 -7.96
N HIS A 548 -19.91 -17.44 -8.90
CA HIS A 548 -20.42 -16.09 -8.75
C HIS A 548 -21.90 -16.06 -9.13
N TYR A 549 -22.74 -15.75 -8.16
CA TYR A 549 -24.19 -15.63 -8.30
C TYR A 549 -24.54 -14.16 -8.41
N ILE A 550 -25.35 -13.79 -9.40
CA ILE A 550 -25.83 -12.42 -9.62
C ILE A 550 -27.35 -12.39 -9.55
N TYR A 551 -27.87 -11.67 -8.57
CA TYR A 551 -29.29 -11.49 -8.37
C TYR A 551 -29.66 -10.01 -8.49
N ALA A 552 -30.37 -9.67 -9.57
CA ALA A 552 -30.93 -8.33 -9.75
C ALA A 552 -32.06 -8.38 -10.78
N GLN A 553 -33.05 -7.54 -10.61
CA GLN A 553 -34.13 -7.39 -11.58
C GLN A 553 -33.59 -6.73 -12.86
N ASN A 554 -34.02 -7.25 -14.03
CA ASN A 554 -33.64 -6.71 -15.33
C ASN A 554 -32.12 -6.57 -15.55
N SER A 555 -31.32 -7.44 -14.94
CA SER A 555 -29.88 -7.43 -15.13
C SER A 555 -29.46 -8.12 -16.43
N THR A 556 -28.30 -7.71 -16.94
CA THR A 556 -27.55 -8.36 -18.00
C THR A 556 -26.06 -8.23 -17.72
N TYR A 557 -25.22 -8.76 -18.60
CA TYR A 557 -23.77 -8.66 -18.45
C TYR A 557 -23.07 -8.47 -19.78
N SER A 558 -21.86 -7.94 -19.72
CA SER A 558 -20.88 -7.98 -20.80
C SER A 558 -19.58 -8.59 -20.28
N GLN A 559 -18.88 -9.25 -21.18
CA GLN A 559 -17.60 -9.88 -20.93
C GLN A 559 -16.61 -9.40 -21.98
N PHE A 560 -15.45 -8.94 -21.55
CA PHE A 560 -14.41 -8.49 -22.46
C PHE A 560 -13.03 -8.69 -21.83
N TYR A 561 -12.00 -8.72 -22.68
CA TYR A 561 -10.62 -8.75 -22.22
C TYR A 561 -10.11 -7.34 -22.07
N HIS A 562 -9.52 -7.09 -20.91
CA HIS A 562 -8.88 -5.84 -20.59
C HIS A 562 -7.36 -6.02 -20.64
N GLU A 563 -6.69 -5.17 -21.41
CA GLU A 563 -5.22 -5.17 -21.45
C GLU A 563 -4.68 -4.33 -20.31
N VAL A 564 -4.06 -5.00 -19.33
CA VAL A 564 -3.32 -4.36 -18.27
C VAL A 564 -1.97 -3.92 -18.81
N SER A 565 -1.76 -2.63 -18.96
CA SER A 565 -0.45 -2.10 -19.29
C SER A 565 0.33 -1.80 -18.02
N SER A 566 1.10 -2.76 -17.52
CA SER A 566 2.12 -2.46 -16.53
C SER A 566 3.17 -1.52 -17.14
N VAL A 567 3.04 -0.23 -16.87
CA VAL A 567 3.87 0.83 -17.47
C VAL A 567 5.32 0.79 -16.98
N MET A 568 5.60 0.15 -15.86
CA MET A 568 6.91 0.24 -15.20
C MET A 568 7.78 -1.03 -15.31
N THR A 569 7.51 -1.89 -16.27
CA THR A 569 8.46 -2.97 -16.60
C THR A 569 9.75 -2.48 -17.24
N THR A 570 9.97 -1.20 -17.26
CA THR A 570 10.86 -0.57 -18.22
C THR A 570 12.26 -0.37 -17.72
N GLN A 571 13.00 -1.44 -17.72
CA GLN A 571 14.35 -1.33 -18.31
C GLN A 571 14.32 -1.35 -19.86
N GLU A 572 13.19 -1.69 -20.46
CA GLU A 572 12.96 -1.71 -21.90
C GLU A 572 11.59 -1.06 -22.20
N PRO A 573 11.56 0.26 -22.50
CA PRO A 573 10.32 1.01 -22.76
C PRO A 573 9.44 0.44 -23.88
N ASP A 574 10.03 -0.35 -24.77
CA ASP A 574 9.34 -0.93 -25.93
C ASP A 574 8.75 -2.32 -25.68
N LYS A 575 9.05 -2.93 -24.51
CA LYS A 575 8.45 -4.21 -24.10
C LYS A 575 7.36 -3.95 -23.06
N LYS A 576 6.17 -3.61 -23.51
CA LYS A 576 4.97 -3.63 -22.68
C LYS A 576 4.70 -5.07 -22.28
N CYS A 577 4.84 -5.41 -21.00
CA CYS A 577 4.22 -6.62 -20.47
C CYS A 577 2.71 -6.38 -20.41
N ILE A 578 2.01 -6.80 -21.43
CA ILE A 578 0.55 -6.78 -21.44
C ILE A 578 0.12 -8.08 -20.79
N THR A 579 -0.45 -7.99 -19.59
CA THR A 579 -1.27 -9.06 -19.03
C THR A 579 -2.72 -8.82 -19.42
N LYS A 580 -3.44 -9.85 -19.77
CA LYS A 580 -4.87 -9.76 -20.06
C LYS A 580 -5.65 -10.17 -18.83
N MET A 581 -6.51 -9.29 -18.36
CA MET A 581 -7.56 -9.62 -17.39
C MET A 581 -8.87 -9.86 -18.12
N GLU A 582 -9.66 -10.76 -17.61
CA GLU A 582 -11.04 -10.91 -18.03
C GLU A 582 -11.92 -10.05 -17.15
N CYS A 583 -12.64 -9.12 -17.76
CA CYS A 583 -13.55 -8.21 -17.11
C CYS A 583 -15.00 -8.63 -17.37
N MET A 584 -15.77 -8.74 -16.29
CA MET A 584 -17.20 -8.90 -16.31
C MET A 584 -17.86 -7.63 -15.82
N SER A 585 -18.82 -7.10 -16.57
CA SER A 585 -19.66 -6.00 -16.13
C SER A 585 -21.11 -6.47 -16.05
N PHE A 586 -21.73 -6.35 -14.88
CA PHE A 586 -23.14 -6.68 -14.64
C PHE A 586 -23.93 -5.39 -14.47
N TYR A 587 -25.01 -5.20 -15.25
CA TYR A 587 -25.73 -3.94 -15.29
C TYR A 587 -27.23 -4.10 -15.56
N ASN A 588 -28.02 -3.05 -15.22
CA ASN A 588 -29.44 -2.98 -15.56
C ASN A 588 -29.64 -2.80 -17.07
N LYS A 589 -30.58 -3.55 -17.67
CA LYS A 589 -30.90 -3.46 -19.11
C LYS A 589 -31.51 -2.12 -19.48
N GLU A 590 -32.40 -1.66 -18.65
CA GLU A 590 -33.11 -0.39 -18.81
C GLU A 590 -32.64 0.59 -17.74
N LYS A 591 -32.46 1.86 -18.12
CA LYS A 591 -32.09 2.90 -17.15
C LYS A 591 -33.20 3.05 -16.12
N CYS A 592 -32.79 3.25 -14.86
CA CYS A 592 -33.72 3.45 -13.73
C CYS A 592 -33.10 4.40 -12.70
N LYS A 593 -33.92 4.88 -11.78
CA LYS A 593 -33.46 5.77 -10.70
C LYS A 593 -32.85 5.01 -9.54
N ASP A 594 -33.47 3.88 -9.21
CA ASP A 594 -33.08 3.04 -8.08
C ASP A 594 -32.75 1.63 -8.58
N TYR A 595 -31.64 1.09 -8.11
CA TYR A 595 -31.20 -0.26 -8.50
C TYR A 595 -30.46 -0.94 -7.36
N GLN A 596 -30.82 -2.17 -7.09
CA GLN A 596 -30.11 -3.03 -6.16
C GLN A 596 -29.62 -4.29 -6.87
N GLN A 597 -28.40 -4.68 -6.58
CA GLN A 597 -27.81 -5.92 -7.05
C GLN A 597 -27.19 -6.66 -5.89
N ILE A 598 -27.54 -7.92 -5.73
CA ILE A 598 -26.93 -8.85 -4.77
C ILE A 598 -26.01 -9.77 -5.53
N GLU A 599 -24.79 -9.89 -5.07
CA GLU A 599 -23.78 -10.80 -5.62
C GLU A 599 -23.31 -11.75 -4.52
N VAL A 600 -23.06 -13.00 -4.86
CA VAL A 600 -22.42 -13.95 -3.95
C VAL A 600 -21.25 -14.62 -4.63
N ILE A 601 -20.05 -14.45 -4.08
CA ILE A 601 -18.89 -15.25 -4.44
C ILE A 601 -18.83 -16.43 -3.48
N ASP A 602 -18.98 -17.63 -4.00
CA ASP A 602 -18.97 -18.88 -3.27
C ASP A 602 -17.63 -19.61 -3.44
N LEU A 603 -16.92 -19.84 -2.34
CA LEU A 603 -15.61 -20.49 -2.27
C LEU A 603 -15.68 -21.91 -1.69
N CYS A 604 -16.86 -22.37 -1.27
CA CYS A 604 -17.03 -23.64 -0.54
C CYS A 604 -18.05 -24.59 -1.17
N ASN A 605 -18.65 -24.21 -2.31
CA ASN A 605 -19.77 -24.93 -2.96
C ASN A 605 -21.02 -25.03 -2.08
N ALA A 606 -21.40 -23.93 -1.46
CA ALA A 606 -22.64 -23.82 -0.69
C ALA A 606 -23.89 -23.97 -1.57
N ASP A 607 -25.01 -24.36 -0.96
CA ASP A 607 -26.31 -24.29 -1.60
C ASP A 607 -26.87 -22.87 -1.48
N ILE A 608 -26.96 -22.16 -2.62
CA ILE A 608 -27.30 -20.73 -2.64
C ILE A 608 -28.52 -20.48 -3.51
N SER A 609 -29.52 -19.82 -2.95
CA SER A 609 -30.73 -19.39 -3.67
C SER A 609 -31.23 -18.03 -3.13
N LEU A 610 -31.88 -17.27 -4.00
CA LEU A 610 -32.61 -16.04 -3.62
C LEU A 610 -34.07 -16.17 -4.06
N GLU A 611 -34.96 -16.22 -3.07
CA GLU A 611 -36.40 -16.29 -3.29
C GLU A 611 -37.14 -15.36 -2.32
N ASN A 612 -38.12 -14.61 -2.79
CA ASN A 612 -38.93 -13.70 -1.97
C ASN A 612 -38.11 -12.75 -1.09
N ASN A 613 -37.03 -12.16 -1.62
CA ASN A 613 -36.09 -11.31 -0.88
C ASN A 613 -35.41 -11.98 0.32
N ILE A 614 -35.28 -13.30 0.27
CA ILE A 614 -34.53 -14.11 1.23
C ILE A 614 -33.38 -14.79 0.49
N LEU A 615 -32.15 -14.44 0.82
CA LEU A 615 -30.98 -15.15 0.33
C LEU A 615 -30.64 -16.28 1.31
N LYS A 616 -30.76 -17.50 0.82
CA LYS A 616 -30.35 -18.71 1.57
C LYS A 616 -28.94 -19.11 1.19
N ILE A 617 -28.13 -19.45 2.17
CA ILE A 617 -26.79 -19.99 2.01
C ILE A 617 -26.68 -21.18 2.96
N ASP A 618 -26.77 -22.39 2.44
CA ASP A 618 -26.97 -23.62 3.20
C ASP A 618 -28.22 -23.48 4.14
N ASP A 619 -28.04 -23.62 5.44
CA ASP A 619 -29.12 -23.45 6.43
C ASP A 619 -29.34 -21.97 6.84
N ASP A 620 -28.41 -21.08 6.56
CA ASP A 620 -28.47 -19.67 6.98
C ASP A 620 -29.33 -18.84 6.02
N CYS A 621 -30.00 -17.81 6.55
CA CYS A 621 -30.86 -16.91 5.78
C CYS A 621 -30.49 -15.45 5.97
N ILE A 622 -30.38 -14.68 4.87
CA ILE A 622 -30.26 -13.22 4.91
C ILE A 622 -31.60 -12.64 4.44
N LEU A 623 -32.26 -11.88 5.31
CA LEU A 623 -33.54 -11.24 5.05
C LEU A 623 -33.30 -9.75 4.77
N PHE A 624 -33.79 -9.26 3.64
CA PHE A 624 -33.71 -7.85 3.26
C PHE A 624 -34.97 -7.05 3.62
N GLU A 625 -36.03 -7.73 4.06
CA GLU A 625 -37.29 -7.15 4.54
C GLU A 625 -37.90 -8.05 5.59
N ASN A 626 -38.90 -7.55 6.28
CA ASN A 626 -39.65 -8.29 7.29
C ASN A 626 -40.27 -9.55 6.67
N ASN A 627 -39.81 -10.70 7.10
CA ASN A 627 -40.23 -12.01 6.58
C ASN A 627 -39.97 -13.13 7.60
N LEU A 628 -40.48 -14.34 7.37
CA LEU A 628 -40.26 -15.53 8.22
C LEU A 628 -40.52 -15.27 9.72
N GLY A 629 -41.49 -14.39 10.06
CA GLY A 629 -41.79 -14.04 11.43
C GLY A 629 -40.84 -13.05 12.09
N PHE A 630 -39.86 -12.50 11.33
CA PHE A 630 -38.97 -11.43 11.78
C PHE A 630 -39.49 -10.05 11.39
N GLU A 631 -39.35 -9.11 12.33
CA GLU A 631 -39.53 -7.67 12.14
C GLU A 631 -38.26 -6.94 12.58
N PHE A 632 -37.75 -6.03 11.75
CA PHE A 632 -36.54 -5.26 12.02
C PHE A 632 -36.54 -3.92 11.27
N ASP A 633 -35.68 -2.99 11.71
CA ASP A 633 -35.52 -1.65 11.11
C ASP A 633 -34.16 -1.43 10.42
N GLY A 634 -33.31 -2.46 10.35
CA GLY A 634 -32.00 -2.41 9.74
C GLY A 634 -32.03 -2.57 8.23
N GLU A 635 -30.84 -2.63 7.62
CA GLU A 635 -30.68 -2.86 6.18
C GLU A 635 -30.95 -4.32 5.81
N TYR A 636 -30.57 -5.24 6.68
CA TYR A 636 -30.83 -6.67 6.58
C TYR A 636 -30.56 -7.36 7.92
N ILE A 637 -31.05 -8.55 8.07
CA ILE A 637 -30.62 -9.46 9.13
C ILE A 637 -30.05 -10.74 8.54
N LEU A 638 -29.01 -11.29 9.19
CA LEU A 638 -28.55 -12.66 8.97
C LEU A 638 -29.09 -13.53 10.10
N VAL A 639 -29.79 -14.58 9.76
CA VAL A 639 -30.30 -15.59 10.69
C VAL A 639 -29.44 -16.84 10.53
N LYS A 640 -28.67 -17.17 11.57
CA LYS A 640 -27.84 -18.37 11.61
C LYS A 640 -28.65 -19.55 12.17
N VAL A 641 -28.78 -20.60 11.38
CA VAL A 641 -29.57 -21.78 11.70
C VAL A 641 -28.65 -23.00 11.84
N SER A 642 -28.90 -23.82 12.83
CA SER A 642 -28.23 -25.12 12.99
C SER A 642 -29.18 -26.13 13.59
N ASN A 643 -29.36 -27.28 12.95
CA ASN A 643 -30.30 -28.34 13.35
C ASN A 643 -31.72 -27.81 13.51
N SER A 644 -32.21 -27.00 12.56
CA SER A 644 -33.50 -26.35 12.57
C SER A 644 -33.75 -25.43 13.78
N LEU A 645 -32.70 -24.95 14.45
CA LEU A 645 -32.77 -23.96 15.51
C LEU A 645 -32.08 -22.68 15.10
N ILE A 646 -32.72 -21.55 15.33
CA ILE A 646 -32.09 -20.23 15.24
C ILE A 646 -31.03 -20.14 16.35
N LYS A 647 -29.79 -19.92 16.03
CA LYS A 647 -28.69 -19.76 16.99
C LYS A 647 -28.38 -18.30 17.24
N GLU A 648 -28.19 -17.55 16.19
CA GLU A 648 -27.83 -16.14 16.23
C GLU A 648 -28.63 -15.37 15.20
N VAL A 649 -28.97 -14.14 15.52
CA VAL A 649 -29.50 -13.15 14.57
C VAL A 649 -28.59 -11.93 14.59
N ILE A 650 -28.06 -11.55 13.42
CA ILE A 650 -27.17 -10.41 13.26
C ILE A 650 -27.92 -9.32 12.49
N LEU A 651 -28.09 -8.16 13.13
CA LEU A 651 -28.71 -6.98 12.54
C LEU A 651 -27.64 -6.07 11.93
N ALA A 652 -27.81 -5.68 10.68
CA ALA A 652 -27.00 -4.68 10.02
C ALA A 652 -27.67 -3.31 10.05
N ASN A 653 -27.03 -2.35 10.71
CA ASN A 653 -27.39 -0.93 10.72
C ASN A 653 -28.85 -0.65 11.15
N GLY A 654 -29.28 -1.23 12.25
CA GLY A 654 -30.62 -1.05 12.79
C GLY A 654 -30.64 -0.89 14.32
N THR A 655 -31.83 -0.86 14.91
CA THR A 655 -32.01 -0.67 16.34
C THR A 655 -32.78 -1.80 17.02
N TYR A 656 -33.58 -2.59 16.29
CA TYR A 656 -34.31 -3.69 16.86
C TYR A 656 -34.52 -4.87 15.91
N VAL A 657 -34.66 -6.05 16.49
CA VAL A 657 -35.16 -7.25 15.82
C VAL A 657 -36.15 -7.93 16.75
N LYS A 658 -37.31 -8.34 16.20
CA LYS A 658 -38.29 -9.21 16.86
C LYS A 658 -38.45 -10.48 16.04
N TYR A 659 -38.70 -11.59 16.70
CA TYR A 659 -39.09 -12.86 16.09
C TYR A 659 -40.38 -13.36 16.77
N LYS A 660 -41.44 -13.59 15.97
CA LYS A 660 -42.79 -13.98 16.50
C LYS A 660 -43.23 -13.09 17.68
N ASN A 661 -43.09 -11.77 17.53
CA ASN A 661 -43.38 -10.73 18.56
C ASN A 661 -42.45 -10.72 19.79
N LYS A 662 -41.48 -11.61 19.88
CA LYS A 662 -40.47 -11.59 20.94
C LYS A 662 -39.27 -10.72 20.51
N GLU A 663 -38.94 -9.77 21.36
CA GLU A 663 -37.78 -8.90 21.12
C GLU A 663 -36.49 -9.68 21.34
N ILE A 664 -35.62 -9.72 20.29
CA ILE A 664 -34.31 -10.38 20.30
C ILE A 664 -33.21 -9.35 20.48
N ILE A 665 -33.29 -8.25 19.70
CA ILE A 665 -32.34 -7.14 19.75
C ILE A 665 -33.11 -5.86 20.02
N LYS A 666 -32.65 -5.09 21.02
CA LYS A 666 -33.14 -3.73 21.30
C LYS A 666 -31.96 -2.87 21.76
N GLU A 667 -31.65 -1.90 20.95
CA GLU A 667 -30.56 -0.97 21.23
C GLU A 667 -31.07 0.48 21.17
N ARG A 668 -30.38 1.39 21.87
CA ARG A 668 -30.77 2.81 21.88
C ARG A 668 -30.30 3.57 20.64
N LEU A 669 -29.20 3.15 20.07
CA LEU A 669 -28.54 3.80 18.92
C LEU A 669 -28.52 2.83 17.74
N LYS A 670 -28.66 3.39 16.55
CA LYS A 670 -28.54 2.61 15.31
C LYS A 670 -27.12 2.06 15.14
N GLY A 671 -26.99 0.79 14.80
CA GLY A 671 -25.71 0.11 14.65
C GLY A 671 -25.84 -1.33 14.16
N CYS A 672 -24.80 -2.12 14.40
CA CYS A 672 -24.77 -3.55 14.07
C CYS A 672 -24.71 -4.36 15.35
N TYR A 673 -25.63 -5.30 15.51
CA TYR A 673 -25.85 -6.03 16.76
C TYR A 673 -26.03 -7.53 16.54
N VAL A 674 -25.72 -8.31 17.56
CA VAL A 674 -25.92 -9.76 17.59
C VAL A 674 -26.88 -10.10 18.72
N GLY A 675 -27.87 -10.94 18.44
CA GLY A 675 -28.76 -11.52 19.41
C GLY A 675 -28.67 -13.04 19.44
N ASP A 676 -28.43 -13.62 20.60
CA ASP A 676 -28.48 -15.07 20.80
C ASP A 676 -29.95 -15.53 20.87
N VAL A 677 -30.30 -16.57 20.12
CA VAL A 677 -31.63 -17.12 20.02
C VAL A 677 -31.53 -18.65 20.11
N ASN A 678 -32.47 -19.28 20.81
CA ASN A 678 -32.59 -20.74 20.85
C ASN A 678 -34.06 -21.12 20.59
N GLU A 679 -34.55 -20.77 19.41
CA GLU A 679 -35.93 -21.04 19.01
C GLU A 679 -35.95 -21.86 17.71
N VAL A 680 -37.03 -22.67 17.54
CA VAL A 680 -37.20 -23.47 16.30
C VAL A 680 -37.45 -22.54 15.13
N PHE A 681 -36.70 -22.75 14.06
CA PHE A 681 -36.89 -22.06 12.80
C PHE A 681 -37.93 -22.83 12.00
N GLU A 682 -39.10 -22.22 11.78
CA GLU A 682 -40.23 -22.75 10.99
C GLU A 682 -40.37 -22.01 9.67
#